data_68a3bbf8ed25336bf95ac020ccd5d09d
#
_entry.id   68a3bbf8ed25336bf95ac020ccd5d09d
#
_cell.length_a   1.000
_cell.length_b   1.000
_cell.length_c   1.000
_cell.angle_alpha   90.00
_cell.angle_beta   90.00
_cell.angle_gamma   90.00
#
_symmetry.space_group_name_H-M   'P 1'
#
loop_
_entity.id
_entity.type
_entity.pdbx_description
1 polymer ?
#
loop_
_entity_poly.entity_id
_entity_poly.type
_entity_poly.pdbx_seq_one_letter_code
_entity_poly.pdbx_strand_id
1 'polypeptide(L)'
;MVDLDTREWLLTNGLGSFASGTVCDARTRTYHGWLFAATSPPSGRTLLLSHLEASLELSDRVMALGTNFWGSGQIEPKGYQQLRSFDINPVPKWIWGEDEWQLTRLLVMPYGLVEEGQGEDTSVRGFPRQWVTGVPPVVRAASLKEIATAFPLKKVSVDKGLPPLSASSFCHRILVQYRYEGTDAATLRLRLLIGDRDFHHQQKVIPELQFSQLVGQQQVCLQARSSHNFGTPWHLRWTQGEYQPDTVWYWNYQLREETLRGLGDREDLYSPGYITVTLSPGDAVTLEARMGFPSELQTPLTSETFAEVVEAEQERLSQVFGWGEEEVRRAPVLEGRGELELTLSPSQELPSSRALHSPLWRRLLQAADQFVVYRASIAGPTVIAGYHWFNDWGRDTLIALPGLALIPQRFDLAKGLLQTFGRYCRHGLIPNAFPDIGGEPFYNSIDAALWWFETLGLYLEATQDWQFLAEQYPVVQQIYKAFLGGTRYNIQLDATDGLIGWYAPGVALTWMDAVVEGQPVTPRRGKPVEINALWYSALCWASRWAEILSEQEVVADPGRLAKQALRYAQLAQQVKASMQQYWNPQLRYLYDTIEPDDRRNSQIRPNAVLALSLSHCAFSQKQGQNVLELARSSLLTPFGLRSLAPTDPEYIGKYNGNSEKRDRAYHQGTVWSWLIGPFIRAWERFYPEQPLPFDWQPLLEHFLSDACIGSISEIFDGDQPHTPRGAIAQAWSVAEVIRHVKIK
;
A
#
# COMPACT_ATOMS: atom_id res chain seq x y z
N MET A 1 23.59 -24.25 -14.04
CA MET A 1 22.12 -24.27 -14.16
C MET A 1 21.66 -22.88 -13.74
N VAL A 2 20.92 -22.20 -14.58
CA VAL A 2 20.31 -20.92 -14.20
C VAL A 2 19.21 -21.28 -13.18
N ASP A 3 19.30 -20.74 -11.96
CA ASP A 3 18.31 -20.98 -10.92
C ASP A 3 16.98 -20.29 -11.28
N LEU A 4 15.88 -20.91 -10.90
CA LEU A 4 14.53 -20.39 -11.13
C LEU A 4 14.28 -19.19 -10.20
N ASP A 5 14.38 -17.97 -10.74
CA ASP A 5 14.18 -16.74 -9.97
C ASP A 5 12.68 -16.42 -9.83
N THR A 6 12.12 -16.74 -8.67
CA THR A 6 10.71 -16.50 -8.34
C THR A 6 10.46 -15.20 -7.58
N ARG A 7 11.45 -14.31 -7.46
CA ARG A 7 11.23 -12.97 -6.92
C ARG A 7 10.15 -12.26 -7.74
N GLU A 8 9.39 -11.43 -7.07
CA GLU A 8 8.18 -10.81 -7.65
C GLU A 8 8.44 -9.34 -8.03
N TRP A 9 7.60 -8.82 -8.89
CA TRP A 9 7.55 -7.41 -9.28
C TRP A 9 6.11 -6.93 -9.27
N LEU A 10 5.92 -5.59 -9.13
CA LEU A 10 4.62 -4.94 -9.03
C LEU A 10 4.61 -3.63 -9.81
N LEU A 11 3.53 -3.41 -10.59
CA LEU A 11 3.17 -2.12 -11.19
C LEU A 11 1.75 -1.75 -10.76
N THR A 12 1.47 -0.45 -10.59
CA THR A 12 0.15 0.07 -10.21
C THR A 12 -0.16 1.34 -10.99
N ASN A 13 -1.45 1.70 -11.08
CA ASN A 13 -1.88 2.87 -11.87
C ASN A 13 -2.57 3.98 -11.05
N GLY A 14 -2.49 3.97 -9.73
CA GLY A 14 -3.16 4.97 -8.88
C GLY A 14 -4.69 4.87 -8.82
N LEU A 15 -5.28 3.86 -9.47
CA LEU A 15 -6.72 3.57 -9.44
C LEU A 15 -7.03 2.19 -8.82
N GLY A 16 -6.03 1.50 -8.26
CA GLY A 16 -6.16 0.14 -7.75
C GLY A 16 -5.95 -0.97 -8.77
N SER A 17 -5.82 -0.65 -10.07
CA SER A 17 -5.35 -1.62 -11.06
C SER A 17 -3.88 -1.91 -10.83
N PHE A 18 -3.48 -3.15 -11.11
CA PHE A 18 -2.10 -3.56 -10.96
C PHE A 18 -1.69 -4.62 -11.99
N ALA A 19 -0.38 -4.76 -12.16
CA ALA A 19 0.27 -5.87 -12.83
C ALA A 19 1.33 -6.46 -11.91
N SER A 20 1.44 -7.76 -11.88
CA SER A 20 2.42 -8.46 -11.05
C SER A 20 2.79 -9.82 -11.64
N GLY A 21 3.98 -10.29 -11.34
CA GLY A 21 4.49 -11.59 -11.78
C GLY A 21 5.84 -11.89 -11.15
N THR A 22 6.54 -12.88 -11.66
CA THR A 22 7.89 -13.24 -11.22
C THR A 22 8.97 -12.84 -12.23
N VAL A 23 10.20 -12.76 -11.76
CA VAL A 23 11.39 -12.52 -12.62
C VAL A 23 11.52 -13.61 -13.67
N CYS A 24 11.33 -14.87 -13.30
CA CYS A 24 11.39 -16.01 -14.25
C CYS A 24 10.20 -16.12 -15.21
N ASP A 25 9.30 -15.12 -15.21
CA ASP A 25 8.10 -15.02 -16.04
C ASP A 25 7.06 -16.13 -15.81
N ALA A 26 7.11 -16.78 -14.64
CA ALA A 26 6.15 -17.81 -14.25
C ALA A 26 5.08 -17.26 -13.32
N ARG A 27 3.86 -17.75 -13.47
CA ARG A 27 2.76 -17.45 -12.53
C ARG A 27 2.83 -18.40 -11.34
N THR A 28 2.99 -17.85 -10.15
CA THR A 28 3.04 -18.62 -8.89
C THR A 28 1.89 -18.33 -7.96
N ARG A 29 1.15 -17.22 -8.21
CA ARG A 29 0.01 -16.76 -7.41
C ARG A 29 -1.22 -16.54 -8.26
N THR A 30 -2.40 -16.63 -7.64
CA THR A 30 -3.69 -16.17 -8.21
C THR A 30 -3.61 -14.71 -8.67
N TYR A 31 -2.78 -13.91 -8.04
CA TYR A 31 -2.61 -12.47 -8.26
C TYR A 31 -1.57 -12.12 -9.33
N HIS A 32 -0.97 -13.09 -10.01
CA HIS A 32 -0.05 -12.82 -11.11
C HIS A 32 -0.82 -12.67 -12.43
N GLY A 33 -0.63 -11.52 -13.04
CA GLY A 33 -1.21 -11.12 -14.31
C GLY A 33 -0.80 -9.70 -14.69
N TRP A 34 -0.90 -9.37 -15.98
CA TRP A 34 -0.42 -8.08 -16.51
C TRP A 34 -1.49 -6.99 -16.51
N LEU A 35 -2.79 -7.34 -16.46
CA LEU A 35 -3.84 -6.36 -16.26
C LEU A 35 -4.94 -6.91 -15.34
N PHE A 36 -4.84 -6.55 -14.08
CA PHE A 36 -5.96 -6.57 -13.14
C PHE A 36 -6.57 -5.18 -13.13
N ALA A 37 -7.72 -5.01 -13.77
CA ALA A 37 -8.39 -3.73 -13.90
C ALA A 37 -9.37 -3.50 -12.74
N ALA A 38 -9.28 -2.36 -12.07
CA ALA A 38 -10.20 -1.94 -11.02
C ALA A 38 -11.47 -1.34 -11.65
N THR A 39 -12.53 -2.12 -11.76
CA THR A 39 -13.81 -1.70 -12.38
C THR A 39 -14.58 -0.68 -11.55
N SER A 40 -14.24 -0.56 -10.28
CA SER A 40 -14.79 0.42 -9.31
C SER A 40 -13.66 0.95 -8.43
N PRO A 41 -12.80 1.85 -8.95
CA PRO A 41 -11.58 2.27 -8.28
C PRO A 41 -11.73 2.59 -6.79
N PRO A 42 -10.84 2.00 -5.92
CA PRO A 42 -9.73 1.10 -6.21
C PRO A 42 -10.10 -0.39 -6.17
N SER A 43 -11.38 -0.73 -6.13
CA SER A 43 -11.95 -2.05 -5.91
C SER A 43 -12.50 -2.68 -7.21
N GLY A 44 -13.02 -3.91 -7.10
CA GLY A 44 -13.56 -4.65 -8.23
C GLY A 44 -12.47 -5.09 -9.21
N ARG A 45 -11.33 -5.55 -8.70
CA ARG A 45 -10.16 -5.92 -9.52
C ARG A 45 -10.42 -7.21 -10.29
N THR A 46 -10.48 -7.10 -11.61
CA THR A 46 -10.75 -8.22 -12.52
C THR A 46 -9.52 -8.51 -13.38
N LEU A 47 -9.10 -9.77 -13.45
CA LEU A 47 -8.08 -10.21 -14.38
C LEU A 47 -8.61 -10.17 -15.81
N LEU A 48 -8.00 -9.37 -16.67
CA LEU A 48 -8.31 -9.26 -18.09
C LEU A 48 -7.22 -9.88 -18.96
N LEU A 49 -5.96 -9.43 -18.78
CA LEU A 49 -4.79 -10.00 -19.45
C LEU A 49 -3.90 -10.68 -18.42
N SER A 50 -3.77 -12.00 -18.53
CA SER A 50 -2.84 -12.74 -17.68
C SER A 50 -1.40 -12.48 -18.12
N HIS A 51 -1.05 -12.81 -19.36
CA HIS A 51 0.26 -12.56 -19.94
C HIS A 51 0.24 -12.82 -21.46
N LEU A 52 1.34 -12.46 -22.12
CA LEU A 52 1.62 -12.85 -23.49
C LEU A 52 2.69 -13.93 -23.45
N GLU A 53 2.35 -15.16 -23.85
CA GLU A 53 3.33 -16.22 -23.99
C GLU A 53 4.11 -16.02 -25.27
N ALA A 54 5.41 -15.69 -25.14
CA ALA A 54 6.27 -15.33 -26.24
C ALA A 54 7.08 -16.52 -26.73
N SER A 55 7.19 -16.66 -28.06
CA SER A 55 8.18 -17.52 -28.72
C SER A 55 8.85 -16.76 -29.86
N LEU A 56 10.16 -17.00 -30.01
CA LEU A 56 10.98 -16.41 -31.06
C LEU A 56 11.44 -17.50 -32.03
N GLU A 57 11.02 -17.39 -33.30
CA GLU A 57 11.42 -18.30 -34.37
C GLU A 57 12.62 -17.67 -35.10
N LEU A 58 13.75 -18.32 -34.97
CA LEU A 58 14.99 -18.03 -35.68
C LEU A 58 15.03 -18.87 -36.94
N SER A 59 16.06 -18.69 -37.78
CA SER A 59 16.20 -19.41 -39.06
C SER A 59 16.24 -20.93 -38.92
N ASP A 60 16.74 -21.46 -37.81
CA ASP A 60 17.00 -22.88 -37.57
C ASP A 60 16.21 -23.48 -36.40
N ARG A 61 15.60 -22.66 -35.55
CA ARG A 61 14.95 -23.12 -34.30
C ARG A 61 13.90 -22.19 -33.77
N VAL A 62 13.05 -22.69 -32.87
CA VAL A 62 12.04 -21.90 -32.13
C VAL A 62 12.42 -21.88 -30.66
N MET A 63 12.54 -20.67 -30.08
CA MET A 63 12.82 -20.43 -28.70
C MET A 63 11.54 -20.05 -27.97
N ALA A 64 11.07 -20.90 -27.05
CA ALA A 64 9.94 -20.57 -26.17
C ALA A 64 10.46 -19.79 -24.94
N LEU A 65 9.94 -18.60 -24.71
CA LEU A 65 10.45 -17.66 -23.70
C LEU A 65 9.58 -17.60 -22.43
N GLY A 66 8.36 -18.13 -22.48
CA GLY A 66 7.51 -18.26 -21.30
C GLY A 66 7.99 -19.33 -20.33
N THR A 67 7.56 -19.27 -19.09
CA THR A 67 7.81 -20.30 -18.06
C THR A 67 6.50 -20.67 -17.39
N ASN A 68 6.06 -21.93 -17.50
CA ASN A 68 4.80 -22.37 -16.93
C ASN A 68 4.98 -23.55 -15.98
N PHE A 69 4.30 -23.49 -14.85
CA PHE A 69 4.14 -24.62 -13.93
C PHE A 69 2.81 -25.31 -14.20
N TRP A 70 2.86 -26.62 -14.41
CA TRP A 70 1.68 -27.43 -14.70
C TRP A 70 1.27 -28.30 -13.53
N GLY A 71 0.00 -28.58 -13.42
CA GLY A 71 -0.54 -29.48 -12.41
C GLY A 71 0.04 -30.90 -12.39
N SER A 72 0.70 -31.32 -13.46
CA SER A 72 1.51 -32.55 -13.53
C SER A 72 2.84 -32.46 -12.77
N GLY A 73 3.22 -31.28 -12.29
CA GLY A 73 4.53 -31.00 -11.71
C GLY A 73 5.62 -30.63 -12.73
N GLN A 74 5.29 -30.64 -14.03
CA GLN A 74 6.21 -30.25 -15.10
C GLN A 74 6.38 -28.74 -15.16
N ILE A 75 7.55 -28.30 -15.61
CA ILE A 75 7.84 -26.92 -16.01
C ILE A 75 8.04 -26.93 -17.51
N GLU A 76 7.09 -26.33 -18.26
CA GLU A 76 7.13 -26.30 -19.72
C GLU A 76 6.26 -25.16 -20.25
N PRO A 77 6.78 -24.26 -21.12
CA PRO A 77 8.18 -24.18 -21.51
C PRO A 77 9.09 -23.69 -20.35
N LYS A 78 10.41 -23.70 -20.61
CA LYS A 78 11.46 -23.34 -19.62
C LYS A 78 12.19 -22.06 -20.04
N GLY A 79 11.46 -21.03 -20.41
CA GLY A 79 12.02 -19.77 -20.90
C GLY A 79 12.98 -19.08 -19.92
N TYR A 80 12.85 -19.37 -18.61
CA TYR A 80 13.79 -18.89 -17.61
C TYR A 80 15.26 -19.31 -17.87
N GLN A 81 15.49 -20.40 -18.61
CA GLN A 81 16.83 -20.85 -18.94
C GLN A 81 17.54 -19.94 -19.96
N GLN A 82 16.75 -19.17 -20.73
CA GLN A 82 17.25 -18.19 -21.70
C GLN A 82 17.29 -16.77 -21.12
N LEU A 83 16.79 -16.57 -19.90
CA LEU A 83 16.76 -15.26 -19.24
C LEU A 83 18.18 -14.89 -18.79
N ARG A 84 18.69 -13.76 -19.30
CA ARG A 84 20.04 -13.22 -18.99
C ARG A 84 19.99 -12.23 -17.83
N SER A 85 18.98 -11.35 -17.83
CA SER A 85 18.87 -10.33 -16.80
C SER A 85 17.42 -9.85 -16.60
N PHE A 86 17.17 -9.33 -15.41
CA PHE A 86 15.97 -8.59 -15.04
C PHE A 86 16.37 -7.33 -14.30
N ASP A 87 15.72 -6.21 -14.63
CA ASP A 87 15.79 -4.95 -13.90
C ASP A 87 14.39 -4.34 -13.80
N ILE A 88 14.15 -3.54 -12.75
CA ILE A 88 12.88 -2.86 -12.52
C ILE A 88 12.97 -1.35 -12.76
N ASN A 89 14.15 -0.84 -13.08
CA ASN A 89 14.41 0.59 -13.20
C ASN A 89 14.71 1.02 -14.64
N PRO A 90 14.01 2.01 -15.24
CA PRO A 90 12.86 2.75 -14.71
C PRO A 90 11.54 1.97 -14.76
N VAL A 91 11.50 0.86 -15.49
CA VAL A 91 10.35 -0.04 -15.65
C VAL A 91 10.82 -1.48 -15.69
N PRO A 92 9.99 -2.47 -15.36
CA PRO A 92 10.34 -3.88 -15.47
C PRO A 92 10.84 -4.23 -16.87
N LYS A 93 12.06 -4.78 -16.92
CA LYS A 93 12.80 -5.09 -18.14
C LYS A 93 13.39 -6.50 -18.03
N TRP A 94 13.03 -7.37 -18.94
CA TRP A 94 13.61 -8.69 -19.13
C TRP A 94 14.47 -8.71 -20.36
N ILE A 95 15.57 -9.43 -20.33
CA ILE A 95 16.45 -9.70 -21.47
C ILE A 95 16.66 -11.22 -21.58
N TRP A 96 16.14 -11.81 -22.62
CA TRP A 96 16.45 -13.19 -23.03
C TRP A 96 17.45 -13.18 -24.17
N GLY A 97 18.21 -14.23 -24.29
CA GLY A 97 19.06 -14.37 -25.46
C GLY A 97 20.25 -15.30 -25.29
N GLU A 98 20.99 -15.41 -26.38
CA GLU A 98 22.30 -16.07 -26.56
C GLU A 98 23.24 -15.07 -27.23
N ASP A 99 24.42 -15.52 -27.65
CA ASP A 99 25.41 -14.61 -28.22
C ASP A 99 24.98 -13.99 -29.57
N GLU A 100 24.13 -14.69 -30.33
CA GLU A 100 23.70 -14.29 -31.68
C GLU A 100 22.34 -13.56 -31.70
N TRP A 101 21.58 -13.60 -30.60
CA TRP A 101 20.28 -12.94 -30.52
C TRP A 101 19.94 -12.48 -29.11
N GLN A 102 19.19 -11.42 -29.03
CA GLN A 102 18.63 -10.88 -27.79
C GLN A 102 17.20 -10.40 -28.02
N LEU A 103 16.29 -10.74 -27.11
CA LEU A 103 14.97 -10.16 -27.04
C LEU A 103 14.79 -9.44 -25.71
N THR A 104 14.47 -8.16 -25.77
CA THR A 104 14.16 -7.33 -24.61
C THR A 104 12.65 -7.14 -24.51
N ARG A 105 12.08 -7.36 -23.33
CA ARG A 105 10.69 -6.99 -23.01
C ARG A 105 10.67 -5.93 -21.93
N LEU A 106 9.83 -4.89 -22.11
CA LEU A 106 9.57 -3.83 -21.13
C LEU A 106 8.07 -3.74 -20.88
N LEU A 107 7.69 -3.44 -19.64
CA LEU A 107 6.31 -3.19 -19.24
C LEU A 107 6.18 -1.84 -18.56
N VAL A 108 5.10 -1.10 -18.84
CA VAL A 108 4.74 0.11 -18.11
C VAL A 108 3.23 0.16 -17.89
N MET A 109 2.81 0.49 -16.68
CA MET A 109 1.43 0.75 -16.32
C MET A 109 1.33 2.22 -15.91
N PRO A 110 0.89 3.10 -16.82
CA PRO A 110 0.84 4.54 -16.54
C PRO A 110 -0.27 4.87 -15.54
N TYR A 111 -0.13 6.02 -14.89
CA TYR A 111 -1.13 6.54 -13.97
C TYR A 111 -2.49 6.71 -14.68
N GLY A 112 -3.56 6.31 -14.00
CA GLY A 112 -4.86 6.10 -14.65
C GLY A 112 -5.86 7.26 -14.55
N LEU A 113 -5.54 8.37 -13.84
CA LEU A 113 -6.41 9.55 -13.81
C LEU A 113 -6.11 10.48 -15.00
N VAL A 114 -7.17 10.88 -15.73
CA VAL A 114 -7.10 11.79 -16.87
C VAL A 114 -7.90 13.06 -16.55
N GLU A 115 -7.33 14.25 -16.79
CA GLU A 115 -8.03 15.52 -16.59
C GLU A 115 -9.13 15.74 -17.64
N GLU A 116 -10.34 16.13 -17.22
CA GLU A 116 -11.42 16.54 -18.14
C GLU A 116 -11.07 17.89 -18.79
N GLY A 117 -11.07 17.97 -20.13
CA GLY A 117 -11.02 19.22 -20.88
C GLY A 117 -9.82 19.43 -21.81
N GLN A 118 -8.88 18.51 -21.86
CA GLN A 118 -7.91 18.44 -22.96
C GLN A 118 -8.26 17.18 -23.76
N GLY A 119 -8.49 17.33 -25.06
CA GLY A 119 -8.57 16.17 -25.95
C GLY A 119 -7.40 15.24 -25.62
N GLU A 120 -7.55 13.92 -25.85
CA GLU A 120 -6.64 12.85 -25.42
C GLU A 120 -5.14 13.07 -25.79
N ASP A 121 -4.63 14.26 -25.50
CA ASP A 121 -3.22 14.55 -25.54
C ASP A 121 -2.59 13.99 -24.26
N THR A 122 -1.63 13.14 -24.42
CA THR A 122 -1.06 12.13 -23.54
C THR A 122 -0.39 12.64 -22.25
N SER A 123 -0.71 13.81 -21.76
CA SER A 123 -0.22 14.27 -20.46
C SER A 123 -1.04 13.69 -19.32
N VAL A 124 -0.76 12.45 -18.96
CA VAL A 124 -1.22 11.84 -17.70
C VAL A 124 -0.59 12.65 -16.56
N ARG A 125 -1.35 13.57 -15.99
CA ARG A 125 -0.97 14.28 -14.78
C ARG A 125 -1.54 13.55 -13.58
N GLY A 126 -0.76 13.46 -12.50
CA GLY A 126 -1.18 12.88 -11.22
C GLY A 126 -2.50 13.46 -10.68
N PHE A 127 -2.82 13.25 -9.41
CA PHE A 127 -4.02 13.84 -8.75
C PHE A 127 -4.25 15.27 -9.20
N PRO A 128 -5.52 15.72 -9.39
CA PRO A 128 -5.85 17.10 -9.80
C PRO A 128 -4.95 18.12 -9.13
N ARG A 129 -4.51 19.16 -9.81
CA ARG A 129 -3.52 20.15 -9.28
C ARG A 129 -3.80 20.64 -7.86
N GLN A 130 -5.06 20.68 -7.44
CA GLN A 130 -5.48 20.92 -6.06
C GLN A 130 -5.01 19.87 -5.04
N TRP A 131 -4.47 18.73 -5.49
CA TRP A 131 -3.93 17.63 -4.68
C TRP A 131 -2.40 17.49 -4.81
N VAL A 132 -1.80 18.17 -5.81
CA VAL A 132 -0.37 18.01 -6.17
C VAL A 132 0.43 19.29 -5.96
N THR A 133 -0.18 20.44 -6.19
CA THR A 133 0.47 21.73 -5.99
C THR A 133 -0.16 22.42 -4.79
N GLY A 134 0.54 22.53 -3.67
CA GLY A 134 0.14 23.22 -2.46
C GLY A 134 -0.08 24.75 -2.61
N VAL A 135 -0.60 25.19 -3.75
CA VAL A 135 -0.99 26.59 -3.97
C VAL A 135 -2.45 26.59 -4.36
N PRO A 136 -3.38 26.90 -3.42
CA PRO A 136 -4.71 27.29 -3.83
C PRO A 136 -4.58 28.50 -4.77
N PRO A 137 -5.46 28.64 -5.80
CA PRO A 137 -5.51 29.87 -6.56
C PRO A 137 -5.63 31.02 -5.57
N VAL A 138 -4.71 31.97 -5.67
CA VAL A 138 -4.72 33.17 -4.83
C VAL A 138 -6.05 33.88 -5.10
N VAL A 139 -7.06 33.55 -4.30
CA VAL A 139 -8.20 34.41 -4.11
C VAL A 139 -7.63 35.58 -3.32
N ARG A 140 -7.41 36.69 -4.00
CA ARG A 140 -7.09 37.97 -3.36
C ARG A 140 -8.04 38.13 -2.21
N ALA A 141 -7.53 38.32 -1.01
CA ALA A 141 -8.21 38.44 0.24
C ALA A 141 -9.46 39.33 0.13
N ALA A 142 -10.60 38.71 0.07
CA ALA A 142 -11.80 39.30 0.65
C ALA A 142 -11.59 39.26 2.17
N SER A 143 -11.87 40.33 2.87
CA SER A 143 -11.57 40.49 4.28
C SER A 143 -12.20 39.35 5.08
N LEU A 144 -11.52 38.85 6.12
CA LEU A 144 -11.99 37.80 7.05
C LEU A 144 -13.39 38.04 7.63
N LYS A 145 -13.89 39.25 7.56
CA LYS A 145 -15.29 39.61 7.95
C LYS A 145 -16.35 39.09 6.98
N GLU A 146 -16.07 38.99 5.70
CA GLU A 146 -17.03 38.48 4.70
C GLU A 146 -17.18 36.95 4.76
N ILE A 147 -16.14 36.22 5.23
CA ILE A 147 -16.21 34.77 5.43
C ILE A 147 -17.05 34.41 6.66
N ALA A 148 -16.99 35.22 7.72
CA ALA A 148 -17.75 34.98 8.96
C ALA A 148 -19.29 35.20 8.81
N THR A 149 -19.73 35.98 7.84
CA THR A 149 -21.15 36.21 7.55
C THR A 149 -21.77 35.19 6.58
N ALA A 150 -20.94 34.41 5.86
CA ALA A 150 -21.43 33.45 4.87
C ALA A 150 -21.77 32.06 5.45
N PHE A 151 -21.43 31.76 6.70
CA PHE A 151 -21.68 30.45 7.31
C PHE A 151 -22.38 30.53 8.67
N PRO A 152 -23.73 30.73 8.71
CA PRO A 152 -24.47 30.43 9.92
C PRO A 152 -24.43 28.91 10.15
N LEU A 153 -24.13 28.49 11.38
CA LEU A 153 -24.16 27.09 11.84
C LEU A 153 -25.57 26.49 11.72
N LYS A 154 -26.04 26.24 10.51
CA LYS A 154 -27.19 25.37 10.24
C LYS A 154 -26.66 24.04 9.76
N LYS A 155 -27.21 22.95 10.32
CA LYS A 155 -27.03 21.54 10.00
C LYS A 155 -26.31 21.35 8.66
N VAL A 156 -25.03 20.96 8.70
CA VAL A 156 -24.29 20.55 7.49
C VAL A 156 -25.02 19.34 6.94
N SER A 157 -25.80 19.55 5.89
CA SER A 157 -26.20 18.45 5.02
C SER A 157 -24.95 17.87 4.37
N VAL A 158 -24.88 16.58 4.35
CA VAL A 158 -23.72 15.79 3.88
C VAL A 158 -23.50 15.91 2.36
N ASP A 159 -23.94 16.96 1.73
CA ASP A 159 -23.92 17.10 0.27
C ASP A 159 -23.24 18.39 -0.16
N LYS A 160 -21.93 18.39 -0.26
CA LYS A 160 -21.12 19.11 -1.26
C LYS A 160 -19.68 18.58 -1.24
N GLY A 161 -19.50 17.29 -1.56
CA GLY A 161 -18.25 16.80 -2.10
C GLY A 161 -18.00 17.41 -3.48
N LEU A 162 -16.75 17.46 -3.93
CA LEU A 162 -16.42 17.67 -5.34
C LEU A 162 -17.29 16.70 -6.16
N PRO A 163 -17.81 17.13 -7.33
CA PRO A 163 -18.54 16.21 -8.19
C PRO A 163 -17.68 14.97 -8.45
N PRO A 164 -18.26 13.75 -8.39
CA PRO A 164 -17.50 12.56 -8.72
C PRO A 164 -16.94 12.71 -10.13
N LEU A 165 -15.67 12.33 -10.32
CA LEU A 165 -15.08 12.25 -11.65
C LEU A 165 -15.94 11.33 -12.50
N SER A 166 -16.11 11.66 -13.78
CA SER A 166 -16.85 10.81 -14.72
C SER A 166 -16.07 9.51 -14.97
N ALA A 167 -16.74 8.45 -15.38
CA ALA A 167 -16.08 7.19 -15.73
C ALA A 167 -15.07 7.36 -16.90
N SER A 168 -15.23 8.40 -17.72
CA SER A 168 -14.29 8.78 -18.78
C SER A 168 -12.96 9.32 -18.26
N SER A 169 -12.89 9.73 -16.98
CA SER A 169 -11.66 10.19 -16.34
C SER A 169 -10.73 9.04 -15.89
N PHE A 170 -11.15 7.77 -16.02
CA PHE A 170 -10.39 6.61 -15.58
C PHE A 170 -9.82 5.83 -16.76
N CYS A 171 -8.51 5.62 -16.77
CA CYS A 171 -7.82 4.84 -17.78
C CYS A 171 -7.06 3.67 -17.14
N HIS A 172 -7.50 2.44 -17.43
CA HIS A 172 -6.87 1.21 -16.97
C HIS A 172 -6.17 0.55 -18.15
N ARG A 173 -4.85 0.70 -18.25
CA ARG A 173 -4.06 0.19 -19.37
C ARG A 173 -2.67 -0.24 -18.93
N ILE A 174 -2.08 -1.14 -19.71
CA ILE A 174 -0.68 -1.54 -19.64
C ILE A 174 -0.11 -1.55 -21.05
N LEU A 175 1.14 -1.08 -21.19
CA LEU A 175 1.90 -1.18 -22.42
C LEU A 175 3.02 -2.20 -22.27
N VAL A 176 3.26 -2.94 -23.32
CA VAL A 176 4.32 -3.93 -23.44
C VAL A 176 5.10 -3.65 -24.70
N GLN A 177 6.43 -3.59 -24.60
CA GLN A 177 7.30 -3.45 -25.77
C GLN A 177 8.26 -4.62 -25.85
N TYR A 178 8.37 -5.23 -27.02
CA TYR A 178 9.42 -6.19 -27.35
C TYR A 178 10.36 -5.57 -28.35
N ARG A 179 11.66 -5.67 -28.12
CA ARG A 179 12.73 -5.21 -28.99
C ARG A 179 13.68 -6.36 -29.27
N TYR A 180 13.97 -6.56 -30.54
CA TYR A 180 14.84 -7.62 -31.03
C TYR A 180 16.18 -7.07 -31.49
N GLU A 181 17.24 -7.75 -31.08
CA GLU A 181 18.60 -7.56 -31.58
C GLU A 181 19.16 -8.93 -31.97
N GLY A 182 19.72 -9.05 -33.18
CA GLY A 182 20.26 -10.31 -33.68
C GLY A 182 21.05 -10.12 -34.96
N THR A 183 21.52 -11.22 -35.57
CA THR A 183 22.21 -11.20 -36.85
C THR A 183 21.26 -11.18 -38.02
N ASP A 184 20.14 -11.87 -37.90
CA ASP A 184 19.15 -12.05 -38.95
C ASP A 184 17.74 -11.66 -38.44
N ALA A 185 16.78 -11.49 -39.36
CA ALA A 185 15.40 -11.29 -38.99
C ALA A 185 14.82 -12.52 -38.27
N ALA A 186 13.96 -12.29 -37.26
CA ALA A 186 13.28 -13.32 -36.51
C ALA A 186 11.78 -13.10 -36.49
N THR A 187 11.00 -14.16 -36.28
CA THR A 187 9.55 -14.06 -36.12
C THR A 187 9.18 -14.21 -34.65
N LEU A 188 8.66 -13.14 -34.06
CA LEU A 188 8.10 -13.13 -32.71
C LEU A 188 6.64 -13.52 -32.76
N ARG A 189 6.25 -14.55 -32.01
CA ARG A 189 4.86 -14.95 -31.80
C ARG A 189 4.47 -14.68 -30.35
N LEU A 190 3.37 -13.96 -30.15
CA LEU A 190 2.83 -13.56 -28.87
C LEU A 190 1.42 -14.14 -28.69
N ARG A 191 1.28 -15.22 -27.95
CA ARG A 191 -0.02 -15.83 -27.64
C ARG A 191 -0.66 -15.15 -26.45
N LEU A 192 -1.90 -14.70 -26.61
CA LEU A 192 -2.67 -14.05 -25.56
C LEU A 192 -3.20 -15.11 -24.59
N LEU A 193 -2.94 -14.95 -23.29
CA LEU A 193 -3.53 -15.73 -22.21
C LEU A 193 -4.39 -14.78 -21.37
N ILE A 194 -5.71 -15.03 -21.31
CA ILE A 194 -6.68 -14.11 -20.75
C ILE A 194 -7.59 -14.77 -19.72
N GLY A 195 -8.23 -13.94 -18.90
CA GLY A 195 -9.28 -14.33 -17.97
C GLY A 195 -10.37 -13.27 -17.89
N ASP A 196 -11.41 -13.58 -17.14
CA ASP A 196 -12.41 -12.63 -16.65
C ASP A 196 -12.90 -13.14 -15.30
N ARG A 197 -12.16 -12.81 -14.27
CA ARG A 197 -12.43 -13.27 -12.91
C ARG A 197 -12.01 -12.24 -11.86
N ASP A 198 -12.68 -12.27 -10.74
CA ASP A 198 -12.24 -11.56 -9.55
C ASP A 198 -10.81 -11.97 -9.16
N PHE A 199 -10.02 -11.03 -8.68
CA PHE A 199 -8.60 -11.25 -8.41
C PHE A 199 -8.34 -12.24 -7.25
N HIS A 200 -9.32 -12.49 -6.38
CA HIS A 200 -9.22 -13.48 -5.30
C HIS A 200 -9.53 -14.91 -5.74
N HIS A 201 -10.10 -15.12 -6.92
CA HIS A 201 -10.54 -16.41 -7.39
C HIS A 201 -9.65 -16.96 -8.51
N GLN A 202 -9.73 -18.26 -8.79
CA GLN A 202 -9.14 -18.90 -9.95
C GLN A 202 -10.21 -19.14 -11.01
N GLN A 203 -9.85 -18.94 -12.27
CA GLN A 203 -10.72 -19.30 -13.38
C GLN A 203 -10.66 -20.79 -13.68
N LYS A 204 -11.83 -21.38 -13.97
CA LYS A 204 -11.96 -22.74 -14.43
C LYS A 204 -12.76 -22.79 -15.73
N VAL A 205 -12.45 -23.75 -16.57
CA VAL A 205 -13.27 -24.03 -17.74
C VAL A 205 -14.64 -24.51 -17.27
N ILE A 206 -15.66 -23.75 -17.63
CA ILE A 206 -17.07 -24.13 -17.43
C ILE A 206 -17.82 -23.88 -18.75
N PRO A 207 -18.87 -24.67 -19.09
CA PRO A 207 -19.58 -24.53 -20.36
C PRO A 207 -20.20 -23.14 -20.58
N GLU A 208 -20.55 -22.46 -19.51
CA GLU A 208 -21.19 -21.15 -19.50
C GLU A 208 -20.23 -20.02 -19.79
N LEU A 209 -18.92 -20.18 -19.53
CA LEU A 209 -17.91 -19.15 -19.77
C LEU A 209 -17.40 -19.22 -21.21
N GLN A 210 -17.70 -18.20 -21.95
CA GLN A 210 -17.29 -18.02 -23.35
C GLN A 210 -16.61 -16.66 -23.51
N PHE A 211 -15.69 -16.56 -24.46
CA PHE A 211 -15.05 -15.30 -24.81
C PHE A 211 -15.40 -14.92 -26.25
N SER A 212 -15.93 -13.72 -26.42
CA SER A 212 -16.18 -13.12 -27.71
C SER A 212 -14.97 -12.30 -28.14
N GLN A 213 -14.63 -12.31 -29.42
CA GLN A 213 -13.60 -11.47 -30.00
C GLN A 213 -14.10 -10.76 -31.26
N LEU A 214 -13.72 -9.48 -31.36
CA LEU A 214 -13.94 -8.67 -32.56
C LEU A 214 -12.59 -8.18 -33.08
N VAL A 215 -12.18 -8.70 -34.22
CA VAL A 215 -10.88 -8.40 -34.83
C VAL A 215 -11.00 -7.18 -35.73
N GLY A 216 -10.17 -6.17 -35.50
CA GLY A 216 -10.00 -5.00 -36.34
C GLY A 216 -8.61 -4.91 -36.95
N GLN A 217 -8.28 -3.79 -37.59
CA GLN A 217 -6.93 -3.53 -38.06
C GLN A 217 -6.01 -3.22 -36.87
N GLN A 218 -5.02 -4.07 -36.63
CA GLN A 218 -4.06 -3.96 -35.50
C GLN A 218 -4.73 -3.79 -34.13
N GLN A 219 -5.90 -4.38 -33.95
CA GLN A 219 -6.58 -4.44 -32.65
C GLN A 219 -7.51 -5.64 -32.56
N VAL A 220 -7.74 -6.09 -31.34
CA VAL A 220 -8.77 -7.08 -31.01
C VAL A 220 -9.50 -6.63 -29.75
N CYS A 221 -10.84 -6.58 -29.83
CA CYS A 221 -11.69 -6.34 -28.67
C CYS A 221 -12.18 -7.68 -28.12
N LEU A 222 -12.12 -7.84 -26.81
CA LEU A 222 -12.38 -9.09 -26.09
C LEU A 222 -13.39 -8.84 -24.98
N GLN A 223 -14.31 -9.78 -24.80
CA GLN A 223 -15.28 -9.74 -23.71
C GLN A 223 -15.71 -11.14 -23.32
N ALA A 224 -15.68 -11.47 -22.04
CA ALA A 224 -16.28 -12.68 -21.52
C ALA A 224 -17.80 -12.59 -21.55
N ARG A 225 -18.44 -13.75 -21.68
CA ARG A 225 -19.88 -13.92 -21.58
C ARG A 225 -20.19 -15.16 -20.75
N SER A 226 -21.05 -15.01 -19.76
CA SER A 226 -21.53 -16.12 -18.95
C SER A 226 -23.06 -16.06 -18.88
N SER A 227 -23.73 -17.11 -19.35
CA SER A 227 -25.20 -17.28 -19.37
C SER A 227 -26.01 -16.01 -19.72
N HIS A 228 -26.13 -15.07 -18.78
CA HIS A 228 -26.88 -13.81 -18.90
C HIS A 228 -26.06 -12.55 -18.63
N ASN A 229 -24.78 -12.70 -18.28
CA ASN A 229 -23.90 -11.60 -17.90
C ASN A 229 -22.77 -11.44 -18.92
N PHE A 230 -22.45 -10.19 -19.21
CA PHE A 230 -21.25 -9.82 -19.93
C PHE A 230 -20.18 -9.39 -18.93
N GLY A 231 -18.97 -9.92 -19.11
CA GLY A 231 -17.80 -9.50 -18.37
C GLY A 231 -17.30 -8.12 -18.79
N THR A 232 -16.17 -7.70 -18.21
CA THR A 232 -15.57 -6.42 -18.53
C THR A 232 -15.00 -6.41 -19.94
N PRO A 233 -15.47 -5.53 -20.84
CA PRO A 233 -14.86 -5.40 -22.17
C PRO A 233 -13.46 -4.80 -22.05
N TRP A 234 -12.57 -5.25 -22.91
CA TRP A 234 -11.24 -4.67 -23.04
C TRP A 234 -10.69 -4.93 -24.44
N HIS A 235 -9.66 -4.22 -24.86
CA HIS A 235 -9.05 -4.39 -26.16
C HIS A 235 -7.52 -4.37 -26.08
N LEU A 236 -6.90 -5.09 -27.02
CA LEU A 236 -5.48 -5.08 -27.27
C LEU A 236 -5.21 -4.42 -28.62
N ARG A 237 -4.26 -3.47 -28.67
CA ARG A 237 -3.75 -2.85 -29.90
C ARG A 237 -2.25 -3.15 -30.03
N TRP A 238 -1.73 -3.09 -31.24
CA TRP A 238 -0.29 -3.30 -31.51
C TRP A 238 0.17 -2.46 -32.71
N THR A 239 1.48 -2.17 -32.79
CA THR A 239 2.04 -1.28 -33.83
C THR A 239 2.28 -1.97 -35.15
N GLN A 240 2.63 -3.25 -35.15
CA GLN A 240 2.92 -4.04 -36.38
C GLN A 240 2.67 -5.53 -36.16
N GLY A 241 2.51 -6.28 -37.26
CA GLY A 241 2.23 -7.70 -37.25
C GLY A 241 0.77 -8.03 -37.44
N GLU A 242 0.43 -9.31 -37.48
CA GLU A 242 -0.88 -9.84 -37.78
C GLU A 242 -1.43 -10.66 -36.62
N TYR A 243 -2.71 -10.44 -36.33
CA TYR A 243 -3.43 -11.25 -35.36
C TYR A 243 -4.10 -12.43 -36.02
N GLN A 244 -3.86 -13.62 -35.52
CA GLN A 244 -4.50 -14.84 -35.96
C GLN A 244 -5.40 -15.40 -34.86
N PRO A 245 -6.73 -15.45 -35.08
CA PRO A 245 -7.63 -16.16 -34.18
C PRO A 245 -7.28 -17.64 -34.09
N ASP A 246 -7.03 -18.13 -32.87
CA ASP A 246 -6.71 -19.53 -32.63
C ASP A 246 -7.12 -19.84 -31.18
N THR A 247 -8.38 -20.26 -31.03
CA THR A 247 -9.02 -20.39 -29.72
C THR A 247 -8.65 -21.71 -29.07
N VAL A 248 -8.04 -21.62 -27.87
CA VAL A 248 -7.66 -22.80 -27.10
C VAL A 248 -7.69 -22.50 -25.60
N TRP A 249 -8.06 -23.51 -24.83
CA TRP A 249 -7.93 -23.45 -23.39
C TRP A 249 -6.63 -24.10 -22.94
N TYR A 250 -5.95 -23.45 -21.99
CA TYR A 250 -4.80 -23.98 -21.27
C TYR A 250 -5.24 -24.36 -19.87
N TRP A 251 -5.19 -25.66 -19.53
CA TRP A 251 -5.73 -26.21 -18.31
C TRP A 251 -4.66 -26.49 -17.27
N ASN A 252 -5.04 -26.33 -16.00
CA ASN A 252 -4.27 -26.78 -14.86
C ASN A 252 -2.89 -26.11 -14.72
N TYR A 253 -2.81 -24.80 -14.95
CA TYR A 253 -1.67 -24.05 -14.42
C TYR A 253 -1.56 -24.27 -12.93
N GLN A 254 -0.35 -24.54 -12.42
CA GLN A 254 -0.10 -24.68 -10.99
C GLN A 254 0.42 -23.36 -10.41
N LEU A 255 -0.27 -22.88 -9.38
CA LEU A 255 0.08 -21.68 -8.62
C LEU A 255 0.81 -22.13 -7.32
N ARG A 256 2.14 -22.26 -7.40
CA ARG A 256 2.95 -22.88 -6.33
C ARG A 256 2.86 -22.18 -4.99
N GLU A 257 2.75 -20.85 -4.98
CA GLU A 257 2.59 -20.08 -3.76
C GLU A 257 1.24 -20.36 -3.09
N GLU A 258 0.17 -20.56 -3.88
CA GLU A 258 -1.13 -20.93 -3.32
C GLU A 258 -1.12 -22.38 -2.78
N THR A 259 -0.36 -23.30 -3.42
CA THR A 259 -0.13 -24.64 -2.88
C THR A 259 0.52 -24.57 -1.48
N LEU A 260 1.59 -23.75 -1.33
CA LEU A 260 2.28 -23.57 -0.05
C LEU A 260 1.36 -22.95 1.03
N ARG A 261 0.39 -22.16 0.61
CA ARG A 261 -0.59 -21.51 1.48
C ARG A 261 -1.80 -22.37 1.76
N GLY A 262 -1.89 -23.58 1.18
CA GLY A 262 -3.03 -24.49 1.34
C GLY A 262 -4.33 -23.94 0.74
N LEU A 263 -4.24 -23.15 -0.33
CA LEU A 263 -5.35 -22.56 -1.06
C LEU A 263 -5.59 -23.29 -2.39
N GLY A 264 -6.65 -22.93 -3.11
CA GLY A 264 -6.86 -23.38 -4.49
C GLY A 264 -5.65 -23.00 -5.35
N ASP A 265 -5.03 -23.95 -6.01
CA ASP A 265 -3.74 -23.81 -6.67
C ASP A 265 -3.75 -24.16 -8.16
N ARG A 266 -4.94 -24.32 -8.75
CA ARG A 266 -5.10 -24.66 -10.17
C ARG A 266 -5.93 -23.60 -10.87
N GLU A 267 -5.45 -23.15 -12.03
CA GLU A 267 -6.16 -22.20 -12.86
C GLU A 267 -6.13 -22.60 -14.32
N ASP A 268 -7.20 -22.26 -15.06
CA ASP A 268 -7.32 -22.44 -16.49
C ASP A 268 -7.37 -21.07 -17.16
N LEU A 269 -6.61 -20.88 -18.25
CA LEU A 269 -6.59 -19.65 -19.03
C LEU A 269 -7.07 -19.88 -20.44
N TYR A 270 -7.77 -18.90 -20.99
CA TYR A 270 -8.23 -18.91 -22.37
C TYR A 270 -7.27 -18.16 -23.28
N SER A 271 -6.97 -18.72 -24.44
CA SER A 271 -6.27 -18.03 -25.52
C SER A 271 -7.25 -17.78 -26.68
N PRO A 272 -7.55 -16.53 -27.04
CA PRO A 272 -8.36 -16.21 -28.22
C PRO A 272 -7.56 -16.29 -29.52
N GLY A 273 -6.22 -16.22 -29.45
CA GLY A 273 -5.34 -16.20 -30.61
C GLY A 273 -3.94 -15.69 -30.26
N TYR A 274 -3.17 -15.38 -31.30
CA TYR A 274 -1.82 -14.88 -31.16
C TYR A 274 -1.49 -13.82 -32.23
N ILE A 275 -0.49 -12.99 -31.93
CA ILE A 275 0.08 -12.01 -32.85
C ILE A 275 1.41 -12.57 -33.37
N THR A 276 1.65 -12.41 -34.65
CA THR A 276 2.92 -12.76 -35.32
C THR A 276 3.56 -11.52 -35.92
N VAL A 277 4.83 -11.29 -35.59
CA VAL A 277 5.59 -10.11 -36.03
C VAL A 277 6.95 -10.56 -36.52
N THR A 278 7.33 -10.18 -37.74
CA THR A 278 8.71 -10.33 -38.21
C THR A 278 9.50 -9.08 -37.82
N LEU A 279 10.59 -9.28 -37.09
CA LEU A 279 11.47 -8.24 -36.57
C LEU A 279 12.85 -8.37 -37.20
N SER A 280 13.34 -7.30 -37.80
CA SER A 280 14.75 -7.13 -38.15
C SER A 280 15.55 -6.68 -36.92
N PRO A 281 16.88 -6.87 -36.88
CA PRO A 281 17.70 -6.34 -35.82
C PRO A 281 17.47 -4.83 -35.58
N GLY A 282 17.20 -4.44 -34.34
CA GLY A 282 16.83 -3.07 -33.95
C GLY A 282 15.34 -2.79 -33.92
N ASP A 283 14.50 -3.63 -34.52
CA ASP A 283 13.05 -3.43 -34.54
C ASP A 283 12.40 -3.65 -33.16
N ALA A 284 11.29 -2.94 -32.95
CA ALA A 284 10.47 -3.08 -31.77
C ALA A 284 8.97 -3.12 -32.12
N VAL A 285 8.23 -3.94 -31.39
CA VAL A 285 6.75 -3.94 -31.41
C VAL A 285 6.21 -3.51 -30.06
N THR A 286 5.27 -2.55 -30.08
CA THR A 286 4.57 -2.07 -28.89
C THR A 286 3.13 -2.55 -28.90
N LEU A 287 2.65 -3.05 -27.76
CA LEU A 287 1.28 -3.48 -27.54
C LEU A 287 0.69 -2.68 -26.38
N GLU A 288 -0.62 -2.39 -26.45
CA GLU A 288 -1.38 -1.78 -25.37
C GLU A 288 -2.64 -2.61 -25.08
N ALA A 289 -2.77 -3.10 -23.85
CA ALA A 289 -4.02 -3.67 -23.33
C ALA A 289 -4.75 -2.61 -22.50
N ARG A 290 -6.03 -2.35 -22.83
CA ARG A 290 -6.83 -1.30 -22.20
C ARG A 290 -8.26 -1.79 -21.90
N MET A 291 -8.74 -1.52 -20.69
CA MET A 291 -10.14 -1.76 -20.31
C MET A 291 -11.09 -0.85 -21.10
N GLY A 292 -12.23 -1.38 -21.47
CA GLY A 292 -13.26 -0.69 -22.26
C GLY A 292 -13.23 -1.04 -23.74
N PHE A 293 -14.25 -0.56 -24.45
CA PHE A 293 -14.30 -0.68 -25.91
C PHE A 293 -13.35 0.30 -26.59
N PRO A 294 -12.85 -0.02 -27.80
CA PRO A 294 -12.07 0.94 -28.59
C PRO A 294 -12.87 2.22 -28.84
N SER A 295 -12.20 3.37 -28.81
CA SER A 295 -12.79 4.69 -29.11
C SER A 295 -12.07 5.33 -30.28
N GLU A 296 -12.80 6.02 -31.14
CA GLU A 296 -12.24 6.80 -32.27
C GLU A 296 -11.38 7.99 -31.78
N LEU A 297 -11.57 8.38 -30.51
CA LEU A 297 -10.80 9.47 -29.88
C LEU A 297 -9.44 9.00 -29.33
N GLN A 298 -9.13 7.70 -29.38
CA GLN A 298 -7.85 7.19 -28.88
C GLN A 298 -6.71 7.61 -29.80
N THR A 299 -5.64 8.13 -29.20
CA THR A 299 -4.39 8.43 -29.91
C THR A 299 -3.87 7.17 -30.63
N PRO A 300 -3.40 7.27 -31.88
CA PRO A 300 -2.79 6.15 -32.58
C PRO A 300 -1.60 5.58 -31.79
N LEU A 301 -1.50 4.26 -31.76
CA LEU A 301 -0.34 3.60 -31.15
C LEU A 301 0.81 3.61 -32.16
N THR A 302 1.96 4.20 -31.76
CA THR A 302 3.17 4.31 -32.59
C THR A 302 4.34 3.59 -31.96
N SER A 303 5.46 3.46 -32.67
CA SER A 303 6.72 2.93 -32.15
C SER A 303 7.26 3.76 -30.96
N GLU A 304 6.94 5.05 -30.91
CA GLU A 304 7.42 6.01 -29.91
C GLU A 304 6.57 6.03 -28.64
N THR A 305 5.28 5.59 -28.75
CA THR A 305 4.30 5.68 -27.65
C THR A 305 4.79 5.05 -26.35
N PHE A 306 5.55 3.96 -26.38
CA PHE A 306 6.08 3.34 -25.16
C PHE A 306 7.06 4.26 -24.45
N ALA A 307 7.99 4.86 -25.19
CA ALA A 307 8.98 5.78 -24.62
C ALA A 307 8.33 7.05 -24.08
N GLU A 308 7.36 7.61 -24.82
CA GLU A 308 6.57 8.78 -24.39
C GLU A 308 5.83 8.52 -23.08
N VAL A 309 5.23 7.32 -22.92
CA VAL A 309 4.50 6.93 -21.70
C VAL A 309 5.47 6.77 -20.52
N VAL A 310 6.64 6.18 -20.74
CA VAL A 310 7.66 6.04 -19.69
C VAL A 310 8.18 7.42 -19.26
N GLU A 311 8.45 8.33 -20.23
CA GLU A 311 8.89 9.70 -19.94
C GLU A 311 7.82 10.48 -19.18
N ALA A 312 6.56 10.41 -19.60
CA ALA A 312 5.44 11.05 -18.92
C ALA A 312 5.27 10.57 -17.47
N GLU A 313 5.45 9.26 -17.21
CA GLU A 313 5.37 8.72 -15.84
C GLU A 313 6.56 9.20 -14.98
N GLN A 314 7.76 9.26 -15.54
CA GLN A 314 8.92 9.83 -14.85
C GLN A 314 8.74 11.32 -14.55
N GLU A 315 8.18 12.07 -15.50
CA GLU A 315 7.85 13.49 -15.31
C GLU A 315 6.79 13.66 -14.20
N ARG A 316 5.73 12.83 -14.19
CA ARG A 316 4.73 12.82 -13.13
C ARG A 316 5.36 12.62 -11.76
N LEU A 317 6.21 11.60 -11.60
CA LEU A 317 6.91 11.33 -10.35
C LEU A 317 7.84 12.48 -9.96
N SER A 318 8.51 13.07 -10.94
CA SER A 318 9.35 14.25 -10.72
C SER A 318 8.55 15.44 -10.18
N GLN A 319 7.36 15.68 -10.73
CA GLN A 319 6.45 16.72 -10.26
C GLN A 319 5.90 16.42 -8.86
N VAL A 320 5.49 15.16 -8.61
CA VAL A 320 4.93 14.71 -7.33
C VAL A 320 5.94 14.86 -6.19
N PHE A 321 7.22 14.60 -6.45
CA PHE A 321 8.27 14.60 -5.43
C PHE A 321 9.25 15.77 -5.53
N GLY A 322 9.03 16.70 -6.46
CA GLY A 322 9.88 17.90 -6.62
C GLY A 322 11.30 17.60 -7.08
N TRP A 323 11.50 16.56 -7.92
CA TRP A 323 12.80 16.24 -8.48
C TRP A 323 13.14 17.22 -9.63
N GLY A 324 14.40 17.70 -9.70
CA GLY A 324 14.83 18.59 -10.79
C GLY A 324 14.92 17.86 -12.15
N GLU A 325 14.51 18.51 -13.24
CA GLU A 325 14.45 17.91 -14.59
C GLU A 325 15.82 17.39 -15.10
N GLU A 326 16.93 18.05 -14.80
CA GLU A 326 18.28 17.60 -15.20
C GLU A 326 18.71 16.30 -14.48
N GLU A 327 18.15 16.03 -13.32
CA GLU A 327 18.54 14.92 -12.45
C GLU A 327 17.81 13.63 -12.82
N VAL A 328 16.62 13.72 -13.39
CA VAL A 328 15.85 12.56 -13.88
C VAL A 328 16.59 11.88 -15.04
N ARG A 329 17.22 12.65 -15.90
CA ARG A 329 17.98 12.15 -17.08
C ARG A 329 19.35 11.56 -16.73
N ARG A 330 19.88 11.82 -15.54
CA ARG A 330 21.20 11.37 -15.07
C ARG A 330 21.16 10.25 -14.02
N ALA A 331 20.00 9.68 -13.73
CA ALA A 331 19.92 8.59 -12.77
C ALA A 331 20.82 7.42 -13.24
N PRO A 332 21.91 7.08 -12.51
CA PRO A 332 22.77 5.99 -12.91
C PRO A 332 21.96 4.68 -12.85
N VAL A 333 22.04 3.91 -13.91
CA VAL A 333 21.65 2.50 -13.90
C VAL A 333 22.54 1.83 -12.86
N LEU A 334 21.95 1.35 -11.79
CA LEU A 334 22.66 0.53 -10.81
C LEU A 334 22.92 -0.84 -11.45
N GLU A 335 23.98 -0.93 -12.24
CA GLU A 335 24.50 -2.21 -12.71
C GLU A 335 25.11 -2.95 -11.52
N GLY A 336 24.56 -4.10 -11.26
CA GLY A 336 24.98 -5.20 -10.42
C GLY A 336 26.02 -4.96 -9.32
N ARG A 337 25.67 -5.30 -8.06
CA ARG A 337 26.55 -5.52 -6.91
C ARG A 337 27.67 -4.49 -6.70
N GLY A 338 27.34 -3.23 -6.56
CA GLY A 338 28.20 -2.22 -5.94
C GLY A 338 27.91 -2.17 -4.44
N GLU A 339 28.95 -2.26 -3.62
CA GLU A 339 28.83 -2.02 -2.16
C GLU A 339 28.25 -0.62 -1.94
N LEU A 340 27.02 -0.54 -1.42
CA LEU A 340 26.42 0.70 -0.94
C LEU A 340 27.14 1.08 0.36
N GLU A 341 28.08 2.03 0.30
CA GLU A 341 28.58 2.68 1.51
C GLU A 341 27.47 3.52 2.17
N LEU A 342 26.74 2.90 3.09
CA LEU A 342 25.75 3.57 3.95
C LEU A 342 26.46 4.22 5.13
N THR A 343 26.74 5.51 5.03
CA THR A 343 27.24 6.29 6.18
C THR A 343 26.05 6.92 6.92
N LEU A 344 25.69 6.37 8.08
CA LEU A 344 24.57 6.82 8.91
C LEU A 344 25.03 7.89 9.93
N SER A 345 24.27 8.96 10.11
CA SER A 345 24.53 10.03 11.09
C SER A 345 23.35 10.25 12.05
N PRO A 346 23.59 10.49 13.32
CA PRO A 346 22.53 10.70 14.32
C PRO A 346 22.23 12.20 14.50
N SER A 347 21.31 12.78 13.73
CA SER A 347 20.74 14.10 14.03
C SER A 347 19.38 14.30 13.38
N GLN A 348 18.51 15.03 14.09
CA GLN A 348 17.10 15.29 13.74
C GLN A 348 16.91 16.33 12.62
N GLU A 349 17.81 16.45 11.67
CA GLU A 349 17.63 17.37 10.55
C GLU A 349 16.88 16.66 9.41
N LEU A 350 15.95 17.39 8.79
CA LEU A 350 15.35 17.01 7.52
C LEU A 350 16.44 16.59 6.54
N PRO A 351 16.22 15.58 5.69
CA PRO A 351 17.24 15.12 4.77
C PRO A 351 17.82 16.33 3.99
N SER A 352 19.14 16.42 3.95
CA SER A 352 19.81 17.48 3.17
C SER A 352 19.40 17.38 1.71
N SER A 353 19.41 18.47 0.98
CA SER A 353 19.06 18.49 -0.45
C SER A 353 19.79 17.41 -1.26
N ARG A 354 21.00 17.01 -0.88
CA ARG A 354 21.76 15.92 -1.51
C ARG A 354 21.18 14.52 -1.22
N ALA A 355 20.62 14.28 -0.03
CA ALA A 355 20.02 12.99 0.31
C ALA A 355 18.72 12.74 -0.45
N LEU A 356 17.96 13.78 -0.78
CA LEU A 356 16.74 13.71 -1.59
C LEU A 356 16.99 13.20 -3.03
N HIS A 357 18.24 13.23 -3.50
CA HIS A 357 18.63 12.86 -4.86
C HIS A 357 19.26 11.45 -4.95
N SER A 358 19.36 10.70 -3.83
CA SER A 358 19.94 9.37 -3.89
C SER A 358 19.04 8.40 -4.66
N PRO A 359 19.58 7.46 -5.46
CA PRO A 359 18.79 6.47 -6.19
C PRO A 359 17.91 5.63 -5.27
N LEU A 360 18.40 5.27 -4.09
CA LEU A 360 17.64 4.52 -3.10
C LEU A 360 16.42 5.30 -2.60
N TRP A 361 16.59 6.60 -2.30
CA TRP A 361 15.50 7.47 -1.87
C TRP A 361 14.40 7.57 -2.92
N ARG A 362 14.77 7.77 -4.18
CA ARG A 362 13.81 7.81 -5.30
C ARG A 362 13.03 6.49 -5.40
N ARG A 363 13.69 5.34 -5.28
CA ARG A 363 13.02 4.03 -5.31
C ARG A 363 12.06 3.84 -4.14
N LEU A 364 12.42 4.29 -2.94
CA LEU A 364 11.52 4.27 -1.78
C LEU A 364 10.28 5.14 -2.00
N LEU A 365 10.44 6.34 -2.58
CA LEU A 365 9.32 7.22 -2.90
C LEU A 365 8.43 6.67 -4.02
N GLN A 366 9.01 6.03 -5.04
CA GLN A 366 8.26 5.31 -6.07
C GLN A 366 7.44 4.18 -5.47
N ALA A 367 8.04 3.39 -4.56
CA ALA A 367 7.32 2.35 -3.82
C ALA A 367 6.17 2.92 -2.98
N ALA A 368 6.37 4.07 -2.32
CA ALA A 368 5.34 4.77 -1.58
C ALA A 368 4.15 5.19 -2.45
N ASP A 369 4.42 5.71 -3.65
CA ASP A 369 3.40 6.17 -4.57
C ASP A 369 2.51 5.04 -5.08
N GLN A 370 3.01 3.80 -5.16
CA GLN A 370 2.25 2.62 -5.58
C GLN A 370 1.03 2.34 -4.69
N PHE A 371 1.06 2.73 -3.42
CA PHE A 371 -0.04 2.50 -2.48
C PHE A 371 -1.10 3.60 -2.50
N VAL A 372 -0.78 4.79 -3.03
CA VAL A 372 -1.68 5.93 -3.07
C VAL A 372 -2.63 5.79 -4.25
N VAL A 373 -3.94 5.70 -3.96
CA VAL A 373 -4.96 5.49 -4.99
C VAL A 373 -6.14 6.44 -4.81
N TYR A 374 -6.83 6.69 -5.92
CA TYR A 374 -8.10 7.42 -5.91
C TYR A 374 -9.26 6.44 -5.66
N ARG A 375 -10.14 6.78 -4.71
CA ARG A 375 -11.39 6.05 -4.47
C ARG A 375 -12.57 6.81 -5.05
N ALA A 376 -13.18 6.25 -6.09
CA ALA A 376 -14.28 6.89 -6.81
C ALA A 376 -15.51 7.14 -5.92
N SER A 377 -15.85 6.19 -5.03
CA SER A 377 -17.05 6.29 -4.17
C SER A 377 -17.01 7.44 -3.14
N ILE A 378 -15.85 8.00 -2.87
CA ILE A 378 -15.65 9.11 -1.93
C ILE A 378 -15.07 10.36 -2.58
N ALA A 379 -14.80 10.28 -3.90
CA ALA A 379 -14.15 11.34 -4.68
C ALA A 379 -12.86 11.88 -4.01
N GLY A 380 -11.98 10.98 -3.53
CA GLY A 380 -10.81 11.39 -2.77
C GLY A 380 -9.70 10.34 -2.70
N PRO A 381 -8.53 10.71 -2.17
CA PRO A 381 -7.42 9.80 -2.02
C PRO A 381 -7.67 8.78 -0.91
N THR A 382 -7.09 7.60 -1.09
CA THR A 382 -6.96 6.58 -0.06
C THR A 382 -5.65 5.81 -0.25
N VAL A 383 -5.35 4.85 0.62
CA VAL A 383 -4.13 4.05 0.57
C VAL A 383 -4.49 2.57 0.57
N ILE A 384 -4.00 1.83 -0.43
CA ILE A 384 -4.04 0.37 -0.41
C ILE A 384 -3.07 -0.10 0.68
N ALA A 385 -3.56 -0.88 1.65
CA ALA A 385 -2.75 -1.33 2.77
C ALA A 385 -1.60 -2.24 2.34
N GLY A 386 -1.86 -3.10 1.35
CA GLY A 386 -0.84 -3.99 0.80
C GLY A 386 -1.28 -4.74 -0.45
N TYR A 387 -0.35 -4.98 -1.37
CA TYR A 387 -0.55 -5.82 -2.55
C TYR A 387 -0.10 -7.25 -2.26
N HIS A 388 -0.81 -8.24 -2.77
CA HIS A 388 -1.86 -8.08 -3.79
C HIS A 388 -3.28 -7.87 -3.22
N TRP A 389 -3.63 -8.43 -2.07
CA TRP A 389 -4.99 -8.75 -1.66
C TRP A 389 -5.66 -7.75 -0.72
N PHE A 390 -4.91 -6.83 -0.13
CA PHE A 390 -5.54 -5.82 0.69
C PHE A 390 -6.17 -4.71 -0.15
N ASN A 391 -7.19 -4.10 0.42
CA ASN A 391 -7.80 -2.86 -0.04
C ASN A 391 -7.37 -1.70 0.85
N ASP A 392 -8.17 -0.65 0.89
CA ASP A 392 -7.91 0.53 1.71
C ASP A 392 -8.43 0.33 3.14
N TRP A 393 -7.47 0.33 4.07
CA TRP A 393 -7.71 0.16 5.49
C TRP A 393 -7.37 1.46 6.25
N GLY A 394 -8.27 1.86 7.18
CA GLY A 394 -8.12 3.12 7.92
C GLY A 394 -6.92 3.15 8.85
N ARG A 395 -6.74 2.10 9.66
CA ARG A 395 -5.57 1.97 10.53
C ARG A 395 -4.27 2.06 9.74
N ASP A 396 -4.17 1.26 8.69
CA ASP A 396 -2.98 1.16 7.85
C ASP A 396 -2.67 2.49 7.15
N THR A 397 -3.70 3.14 6.60
CA THR A 397 -3.57 4.47 6.00
C THR A 397 -3.03 5.49 7.01
N LEU A 398 -3.60 5.54 8.22
CA LEU A 398 -3.23 6.54 9.22
C LEU A 398 -1.82 6.29 9.79
N ILE A 399 -1.42 5.05 9.98
CA ILE A 399 -0.04 4.71 10.38
C ILE A 399 0.95 5.01 9.25
N ALA A 400 0.59 4.71 8.01
CA ALA A 400 1.46 4.92 6.86
C ALA A 400 1.56 6.40 6.42
N LEU A 401 0.53 7.21 6.65
CA LEU A 401 0.43 8.60 6.15
C LEU A 401 1.68 9.45 6.45
N PRO A 402 2.30 9.42 7.65
CA PRO A 402 3.49 10.21 7.90
C PRO A 402 4.64 9.91 6.93
N GLY A 403 4.91 8.64 6.65
CA GLY A 403 5.96 8.23 5.71
C GLY A 403 5.58 8.45 4.24
N LEU A 404 4.30 8.21 3.87
CA LEU A 404 3.84 8.35 2.48
C LEU A 404 3.59 9.80 2.05
N ALA A 405 3.26 10.68 3.00
CA ALA A 405 2.82 12.03 2.68
C ALA A 405 3.57 13.15 3.43
N LEU A 406 3.79 13.05 4.75
CA LEU A 406 4.41 14.15 5.49
C LEU A 406 5.91 14.27 5.21
N ILE A 407 6.65 13.14 5.22
CA ILE A 407 8.09 13.14 4.95
C ILE A 407 8.39 13.64 3.51
N PRO A 408 7.72 13.14 2.46
CA PRO A 408 7.91 13.68 1.11
C PRO A 408 7.19 15.03 0.87
N GLN A 409 6.66 15.67 1.90
CA GLN A 409 6.00 16.98 1.87
C GLN A 409 4.75 17.05 0.97
N ARG A 410 4.08 15.93 0.75
CA ARG A 410 2.79 15.86 0.02
C ARG A 410 1.64 16.26 0.96
N PHE A 411 1.65 17.51 1.45
CA PHE A 411 0.72 17.97 2.48
C PHE A 411 -0.74 17.98 2.02
N ASP A 412 -0.99 18.24 0.74
CA ASP A 412 -2.35 18.16 0.20
C ASP A 412 -2.89 16.73 0.20
N LEU A 413 -2.03 15.73 -0.10
CA LEU A 413 -2.37 14.32 0.03
C LEU A 413 -2.67 13.97 1.49
N ALA A 414 -1.82 14.40 2.43
CA ALA A 414 -2.04 14.18 3.86
C ALA A 414 -3.38 14.77 4.34
N LYS A 415 -3.66 16.02 3.94
CA LYS A 415 -4.92 16.71 4.21
C LYS A 415 -6.11 15.94 3.65
N GLY A 416 -6.04 15.52 2.39
CA GLY A 416 -7.08 14.74 1.72
C GLY A 416 -7.37 13.40 2.39
N LEU A 417 -6.33 12.67 2.81
CA LEU A 417 -6.49 11.42 3.56
C LEU A 417 -7.16 11.64 4.92
N LEU A 418 -6.69 12.62 5.71
CA LEU A 418 -7.29 12.95 7.00
C LEU A 418 -8.75 13.40 6.85
N GLN A 419 -9.07 14.21 5.83
CA GLN A 419 -10.42 14.66 5.53
C GLN A 419 -11.33 13.51 5.11
N THR A 420 -10.82 12.58 4.29
CA THR A 420 -11.56 11.38 3.88
C THR A 420 -12.02 10.59 5.10
N PHE A 421 -11.09 10.18 5.95
CA PHE A 421 -11.42 9.36 7.12
C PHE A 421 -12.23 10.14 8.16
N GLY A 422 -11.95 11.42 8.38
CA GLY A 422 -12.73 12.29 9.27
C GLY A 422 -14.19 12.43 8.84
N ARG A 423 -14.46 12.58 7.53
CA ARG A 423 -15.82 12.67 6.95
C ARG A 423 -16.67 11.43 7.25
N TYR A 424 -16.03 10.26 7.28
CA TYR A 424 -16.70 8.98 7.56
C TYR A 424 -16.73 8.62 9.05
N CYS A 425 -16.33 9.52 9.95
CA CYS A 425 -16.45 9.28 11.39
C CYS A 425 -17.93 9.08 11.77
N ARG A 426 -18.27 7.92 12.32
CA ARG A 426 -19.62 7.59 12.79
C ARG A 426 -19.59 7.01 14.20
N HIS A 427 -20.43 7.52 15.07
CA HIS A 427 -20.45 7.10 16.47
C HIS A 427 -19.08 7.20 17.16
N GLY A 428 -18.24 8.16 16.74
CA GLY A 428 -16.87 8.32 17.23
C GLY A 428 -15.87 7.28 16.77
N LEU A 429 -16.21 6.46 15.79
CA LEU A 429 -15.29 5.50 15.17
C LEU A 429 -14.95 5.95 13.75
N ILE A 430 -13.70 5.77 13.37
CA ILE A 430 -13.20 5.91 12.01
C ILE A 430 -13.32 4.56 11.30
N PRO A 431 -13.66 4.52 9.99
CA PRO A 431 -13.69 3.26 9.26
C PRO A 431 -12.39 2.48 9.36
N ASN A 432 -12.47 1.19 9.67
CA ASN A 432 -11.32 0.29 9.58
C ASN A 432 -11.07 -0.14 8.13
N ALA A 433 -12.14 -0.33 7.34
CA ALA A 433 -12.05 -0.62 5.92
C ALA A 433 -13.29 -0.11 5.17
N PHE A 434 -13.13 0.15 3.88
CA PHE A 434 -14.24 0.39 2.96
C PHE A 434 -14.56 -0.90 2.20
N PRO A 435 -15.86 -1.21 1.95
CA PRO A 435 -16.23 -2.40 1.20
C PRO A 435 -15.84 -2.27 -0.28
N ASP A 436 -15.58 -3.41 -0.94
CA ASP A 436 -15.21 -3.49 -2.35
C ASP A 436 -16.35 -3.06 -3.28
N ILE A 437 -17.55 -3.51 -2.99
CA ILE A 437 -18.74 -3.24 -3.80
C ILE A 437 -19.76 -2.61 -2.86
N GLY A 438 -19.98 -1.29 -3.01
CA GLY A 438 -21.03 -0.52 -2.33
C GLY A 438 -21.42 -1.00 -0.92
N GLY A 439 -21.80 -0.15 -0.03
CA GLY A 439 -22.22 -0.54 1.32
C GLY A 439 -21.63 0.36 2.41
N GLU A 440 -21.96 0.04 3.67
CA GLU A 440 -21.47 0.77 4.82
C GLU A 440 -20.00 0.39 5.12
N PRO A 441 -19.15 1.37 5.44
CA PRO A 441 -17.78 1.09 5.92
C PRO A 441 -17.78 0.21 7.17
N PHE A 442 -16.72 -0.55 7.36
CA PHE A 442 -16.52 -1.39 8.54
C PHE A 442 -15.95 -0.57 9.70
N TYR A 443 -16.62 -0.58 10.86
CA TYR A 443 -16.24 0.17 12.06
C TYR A 443 -15.79 -0.74 13.20
N ASN A 444 -15.03 -1.79 12.88
CA ASN A 444 -14.56 -2.82 13.80
C ASN A 444 -13.12 -2.57 14.30
N SER A 445 -12.81 -1.32 14.65
CA SER A 445 -11.51 -0.91 15.15
C SER A 445 -11.69 0.14 16.25
N ILE A 446 -10.92 0.00 17.34
CA ILE A 446 -10.84 0.99 18.41
C ILE A 446 -9.71 2.00 18.19
N ASP A 447 -8.65 1.58 17.53
CA ASP A 447 -7.40 2.33 17.38
C ASP A 447 -7.43 3.31 16.19
N ALA A 448 -8.16 3.03 15.11
CA ALA A 448 -8.18 3.90 13.93
C ALA A 448 -8.60 5.35 14.27
N ALA A 449 -9.59 5.52 15.16
CA ALA A 449 -10.01 6.86 15.61
C ALA A 449 -8.89 7.58 16.39
N LEU A 450 -8.11 6.86 17.16
CA LEU A 450 -7.01 7.41 17.95
C LEU A 450 -5.76 7.67 17.11
N TRP A 451 -5.48 6.80 16.12
CA TRP A 451 -4.45 7.05 15.11
C TRP A 451 -4.76 8.29 14.28
N TRP A 452 -6.05 8.55 13.98
CA TRP A 452 -6.45 9.78 13.29
C TRP A 452 -6.07 11.02 14.08
N PHE A 453 -6.24 11.04 15.43
CA PHE A 453 -5.74 12.12 16.28
C PHE A 453 -4.22 12.29 16.18
N GLU A 454 -3.49 11.20 16.33
CA GLU A 454 -2.03 11.23 16.32
C GLU A 454 -1.51 11.78 14.99
N THR A 455 -2.09 11.31 13.88
CA THR A 455 -1.67 11.70 12.54
C THR A 455 -2.09 13.14 12.20
N LEU A 456 -3.28 13.58 12.66
CA LEU A 456 -3.69 14.99 12.56
C LEU A 456 -2.73 15.89 13.33
N GLY A 457 -2.26 15.46 14.51
CA GLY A 457 -1.25 16.19 15.29
C GLY A 457 0.06 16.36 14.51
N LEU A 458 0.57 15.27 13.93
CA LEU A 458 1.79 15.31 13.12
C LEU A 458 1.64 16.20 11.87
N TYR A 459 0.46 16.18 11.22
CA TYR A 459 0.16 17.07 10.09
C TYR A 459 0.18 18.54 10.52
N LEU A 460 -0.48 18.86 11.64
CA LEU A 460 -0.55 20.24 12.15
C LEU A 460 0.81 20.75 12.64
N GLU A 461 1.65 19.90 13.20
CA GLU A 461 3.03 20.27 13.54
C GLU A 461 3.87 20.61 12.29
N ALA A 462 3.66 19.85 11.21
CA ALA A 462 4.39 20.06 9.96
C ALA A 462 3.88 21.28 9.16
N THR A 463 2.59 21.63 9.25
CA THR A 463 1.96 22.60 8.34
C THR A 463 1.44 23.87 9.03
N GLN A 464 1.09 23.80 10.31
CA GLN A 464 0.39 24.84 11.06
C GLN A 464 -0.96 25.26 10.41
N ASP A 465 -1.63 24.32 9.70
CA ASP A 465 -2.92 24.56 9.05
C ASP A 465 -4.07 24.60 10.07
N TRP A 466 -4.13 25.70 10.82
CA TRP A 466 -5.13 25.89 11.87
C TRP A 466 -6.56 26.04 11.30
N GLN A 467 -6.69 26.45 10.05
CA GLN A 467 -7.98 26.47 9.36
C GLN A 467 -8.49 25.04 9.19
N PHE A 468 -7.66 24.13 8.72
CA PHE A 468 -8.03 22.72 8.62
C PHE A 468 -8.34 22.10 9.99
N LEU A 469 -7.60 22.48 11.02
CA LEU A 469 -7.96 22.09 12.39
C LEU A 469 -9.38 22.54 12.76
N ALA A 470 -9.73 23.80 12.49
CA ALA A 470 -11.08 24.32 12.78
C ALA A 470 -12.17 23.52 12.04
N GLU A 471 -11.91 23.13 10.77
CA GLU A 471 -12.81 22.28 9.98
C GLU A 471 -12.96 20.86 10.57
N GLN A 472 -11.87 20.28 11.07
CA GLN A 472 -11.85 18.91 11.62
C GLN A 472 -12.21 18.84 13.13
N TYR A 473 -12.23 19.95 13.83
CA TYR A 473 -12.48 19.97 15.26
C TYR A 473 -13.83 19.36 15.69
N PRO A 474 -14.93 19.46 14.92
CA PRO A 474 -16.15 18.71 15.18
C PRO A 474 -15.94 17.18 15.25
N VAL A 475 -15.04 16.62 14.42
CA VAL A 475 -14.68 15.17 14.44
C VAL A 475 -13.96 14.85 15.75
N VAL A 476 -13.00 15.69 16.16
CA VAL A 476 -12.31 15.58 17.47
C VAL A 476 -13.34 15.50 18.61
N GLN A 477 -14.32 16.41 18.63
CA GLN A 477 -15.36 16.43 19.65
C GLN A 477 -16.28 15.19 19.58
N GLN A 478 -16.58 14.70 18.39
CA GLN A 478 -17.42 13.51 18.19
C GLN A 478 -16.75 12.25 18.74
N ILE A 479 -15.47 12.03 18.43
CA ILE A 479 -14.69 10.89 18.94
C ILE A 479 -14.61 10.96 20.47
N TYR A 480 -14.19 12.11 21.01
CA TYR A 480 -14.11 12.32 22.46
C TYR A 480 -15.42 12.00 23.18
N LYS A 481 -16.55 12.57 22.71
CA LYS A 481 -17.86 12.35 23.34
C LYS A 481 -18.30 10.89 23.27
N ALA A 482 -18.03 10.21 22.15
CA ALA A 482 -18.40 8.82 21.98
C ALA A 482 -17.60 7.91 22.93
N PHE A 483 -16.32 8.18 23.13
CA PHE A 483 -15.48 7.40 24.02
C PHE A 483 -15.83 7.62 25.49
N LEU A 484 -16.29 8.84 25.85
CA LEU A 484 -16.79 9.10 27.19
C LEU A 484 -18.16 8.46 27.46
N GLY A 485 -19.07 8.60 26.51
CA GLY A 485 -20.47 8.15 26.66
C GLY A 485 -20.71 6.68 26.33
N GLY A 486 -19.71 6.02 25.75
CA GLY A 486 -19.83 4.67 25.22
C GLY A 486 -20.26 4.60 23.75
N THR A 487 -19.70 3.68 23.00
CA THR A 487 -20.01 3.44 21.60
C THR A 487 -20.04 1.94 21.26
N ARG A 488 -20.06 1.55 19.99
CA ARG A 488 -20.11 0.16 19.55
C ARG A 488 -19.06 -0.70 20.27
N TYR A 489 -19.33 -1.99 20.43
CA TYR A 489 -18.46 -2.99 21.08
C TYR A 489 -18.15 -2.69 22.55
N ASN A 490 -19.02 -1.94 23.22
CA ASN A 490 -18.80 -1.45 24.58
C ASN A 490 -17.45 -0.71 24.74
N ILE A 491 -17.03 0.00 23.70
CA ILE A 491 -15.88 0.91 23.80
C ILE A 491 -16.33 2.09 24.66
N GLN A 492 -15.73 2.23 25.84
CA GLN A 492 -16.13 3.25 26.80
C GLN A 492 -15.00 3.59 27.78
N LEU A 493 -14.99 4.84 28.21
CA LEU A 493 -14.17 5.32 29.31
C LEU A 493 -14.64 4.71 30.63
N ASP A 494 -13.73 4.17 31.40
CA ASP A 494 -13.95 3.83 32.80
C ASP A 494 -13.79 5.08 33.66
N ALA A 495 -14.87 5.51 34.29
CA ALA A 495 -14.90 6.75 35.09
C ALA A 495 -13.97 6.70 36.32
N THR A 496 -13.56 5.50 36.78
CA THR A 496 -12.72 5.34 37.98
C THR A 496 -11.28 5.70 37.70
N ASP A 497 -10.77 5.37 36.52
CA ASP A 497 -9.36 5.57 36.15
C ASP A 497 -9.17 6.39 34.87
N GLY A 498 -10.22 6.68 34.13
CA GLY A 498 -10.16 7.45 32.87
C GLY A 498 -9.62 6.67 31.67
N LEU A 499 -9.34 5.37 31.82
CA LEU A 499 -8.86 4.51 30.74
C LEU A 499 -10.01 4.05 29.86
N ILE A 500 -9.71 3.80 28.57
CA ILE A 500 -10.64 3.22 27.63
C ILE A 500 -10.60 1.71 27.72
N GLY A 501 -11.77 1.10 27.92
CA GLY A 501 -11.98 -0.32 27.84
C GLY A 501 -12.93 -0.70 26.72
N TRP A 502 -12.90 -1.98 26.32
CA TRP A 502 -13.85 -2.53 25.38
C TRP A 502 -14.15 -4.02 25.68
N TYR A 503 -15.34 -4.44 25.28
CA TYR A 503 -15.73 -5.83 25.41
C TYR A 503 -16.78 -6.22 24.38
N ALA A 504 -16.46 -7.15 23.50
CA ALA A 504 -17.41 -7.79 22.60
C ALA A 504 -16.95 -9.24 22.29
N PRO A 505 -17.86 -10.23 22.38
CA PRO A 505 -17.53 -11.60 21.99
C PRO A 505 -17.27 -11.74 20.48
N GLY A 506 -16.36 -12.61 20.10
CA GLY A 506 -16.13 -12.99 18.69
C GLY A 506 -15.45 -11.93 17.82
N VAL A 507 -15.03 -10.78 18.38
CA VAL A 507 -14.37 -9.72 17.61
C VAL A 507 -13.00 -9.38 18.20
N ALA A 508 -12.10 -8.86 17.36
CA ALA A 508 -10.85 -8.22 17.73
C ALA A 508 -10.88 -6.79 17.20
N LEU A 509 -10.53 -5.81 18.05
CA LEU A 509 -10.64 -4.37 17.72
C LEU A 509 -9.31 -3.64 17.67
N THR A 510 -8.20 -4.29 18.05
CA THR A 510 -6.86 -3.75 17.97
C THR A 510 -6.18 -4.20 16.68
N TRP A 511 -4.95 -3.74 16.42
CA TRP A 511 -4.20 -4.18 15.23
C TRP A 511 -3.87 -5.69 15.22
N MET A 512 -3.95 -6.37 16.38
CA MET A 512 -3.83 -7.83 16.49
C MET A 512 -5.22 -8.47 16.31
N ASP A 513 -5.71 -8.51 15.07
CA ASP A 513 -7.12 -8.77 14.76
C ASP A 513 -7.40 -10.11 14.05
N ALA A 514 -6.44 -11.04 14.04
CA ALA A 514 -6.66 -12.38 13.48
C ALA A 514 -7.77 -13.14 14.20
N VAL A 515 -8.66 -13.75 13.43
CA VAL A 515 -9.83 -14.51 13.90
C VAL A 515 -9.82 -15.90 13.26
N VAL A 516 -9.93 -16.93 14.08
CA VAL A 516 -10.05 -18.33 13.65
C VAL A 516 -11.36 -18.90 14.17
N GLU A 517 -12.17 -19.49 13.31
CA GLU A 517 -13.49 -20.06 13.65
C GLU A 517 -14.39 -19.09 14.45
N GLY A 518 -14.36 -17.81 14.11
CA GLY A 518 -15.13 -16.78 14.79
C GLY A 518 -14.59 -16.38 16.18
N GLN A 519 -13.40 -16.85 16.56
CA GLN A 519 -12.76 -16.50 17.81
C GLN A 519 -11.45 -15.73 17.54
N PRO A 520 -11.25 -14.55 18.18
CA PRO A 520 -9.97 -13.84 18.12
C PRO A 520 -8.83 -14.70 18.66
N VAL A 521 -7.73 -14.79 17.91
CA VAL A 521 -6.51 -15.48 18.35
C VAL A 521 -5.84 -14.69 19.48
N THR A 522 -5.87 -13.37 19.38
CA THR A 522 -5.28 -12.43 20.35
C THR A 522 -6.39 -11.49 20.85
N PRO A 523 -7.27 -11.92 21.76
CA PRO A 523 -8.51 -11.19 22.07
C PRO A 523 -8.31 -9.81 22.66
N ARG A 524 -7.32 -9.58 23.52
CA ARG A 524 -6.95 -8.29 24.13
C ARG A 524 -8.14 -7.42 24.56
N ARG A 525 -9.17 -8.05 25.15
CA ARG A 525 -10.36 -7.39 25.70
C ARG A 525 -10.01 -6.65 26.98
N GLY A 526 -10.77 -5.62 27.32
CA GLY A 526 -10.51 -4.76 28.47
C GLY A 526 -9.76 -3.52 28.03
N LYS A 527 -8.65 -3.20 28.67
CA LYS A 527 -7.87 -1.95 28.51
C LYS A 527 -6.50 -2.29 27.87
N PRO A 528 -6.33 -2.33 26.53
CA PRO A 528 -5.02 -2.55 25.91
C PRO A 528 -4.09 -1.35 26.12
N VAL A 529 -2.79 -1.61 26.27
CA VAL A 529 -1.79 -0.59 26.67
C VAL A 529 -1.61 0.48 25.60
N GLU A 530 -1.45 0.11 24.32
CA GLU A 530 -1.28 1.07 23.23
C GLU A 530 -2.52 1.90 22.98
N ILE A 531 -3.71 1.32 23.17
CA ILE A 531 -4.98 2.04 23.03
C ILE A 531 -5.06 3.15 24.05
N ASN A 532 -4.69 2.88 25.29
CA ASN A 532 -4.72 3.87 26.36
C ASN A 532 -3.57 4.88 26.26
N ALA A 533 -2.44 4.49 25.68
CA ALA A 533 -1.38 5.44 25.31
C ALA A 533 -1.82 6.39 24.18
N LEU A 534 -2.47 5.86 23.14
CA LEU A 534 -3.08 6.68 22.08
C LEU A 534 -4.16 7.60 22.62
N TRP A 535 -5.01 7.12 23.55
CA TRP A 535 -6.02 7.93 24.22
C TRP A 535 -5.40 9.08 25.02
N TYR A 536 -4.33 8.81 25.77
CA TYR A 536 -3.59 9.85 26.47
C TYR A 536 -3.02 10.89 25.50
N SER A 537 -2.38 10.46 24.41
CA SER A 537 -1.86 11.37 23.38
C SER A 537 -2.99 12.19 22.73
N ALA A 538 -4.11 11.57 22.41
CA ALA A 538 -5.29 12.25 21.84
C ALA A 538 -5.84 13.34 22.76
N LEU A 539 -5.91 13.10 24.07
CA LEU A 539 -6.34 14.11 25.05
C LEU A 539 -5.35 15.29 25.14
N CYS A 540 -4.05 15.04 25.10
CA CYS A 540 -3.02 16.07 25.07
C CYS A 540 -3.15 16.94 23.80
N TRP A 541 -3.30 16.31 22.63
CA TRP A 541 -3.56 16.99 21.36
C TRP A 541 -4.84 17.82 21.43
N ALA A 542 -5.95 17.24 21.86
CA ALA A 542 -7.24 17.93 21.95
C ALA A 542 -7.19 19.15 22.88
N SER A 543 -6.47 19.06 24.00
CA SER A 543 -6.25 20.19 24.91
C SER A 543 -5.52 21.32 24.20
N ARG A 544 -4.37 21.05 23.60
CA ARG A 544 -3.57 22.03 22.86
C ARG A 544 -4.34 22.67 21.71
N TRP A 545 -5.09 21.86 20.95
CA TRP A 545 -5.89 22.38 19.83
C TRP A 545 -7.04 23.26 20.27
N ALA A 546 -7.69 22.92 21.37
CA ALA A 546 -8.74 23.74 21.94
C ALA A 546 -8.22 25.11 22.45
N GLU A 547 -7.01 25.14 23.02
CA GLU A 547 -6.31 26.37 23.40
C GLU A 547 -6.01 27.22 22.16
N ILE A 548 -5.33 26.67 21.13
CA ILE A 548 -5.00 27.37 19.89
C ILE A 548 -6.25 27.95 19.23
N LEU A 549 -7.32 27.15 19.11
CA LEU A 549 -8.56 27.63 18.51
C LEU A 549 -9.29 28.69 19.38
N SER A 550 -9.11 28.66 20.72
CA SER A 550 -9.70 29.68 21.60
C SER A 550 -9.03 31.04 21.48
N GLU A 551 -7.81 31.09 21.01
CA GLU A 551 -7.02 32.30 20.79
C GLU A 551 -7.25 32.92 19.40
N GLN A 552 -7.90 32.17 18.48
CA GLN A 552 -8.15 32.64 17.13
C GLN A 552 -9.48 33.41 17.03
N GLU A 553 -9.46 34.55 16.35
CA GLU A 553 -10.64 35.42 16.14
C GLU A 553 -11.78 34.74 15.33
N VAL A 554 -11.52 33.58 14.73
CA VAL A 554 -12.44 32.89 13.80
C VAL A 554 -13.53 32.07 14.51
N VAL A 555 -13.44 31.87 15.83
CA VAL A 555 -14.33 30.94 16.55
C VAL A 555 -15.42 31.67 17.32
N ALA A 556 -16.68 31.23 17.14
CA ALA A 556 -17.87 31.87 17.69
C ALA A 556 -17.97 31.84 19.24
N ASP A 557 -17.25 30.95 19.94
CA ASP A 557 -17.28 30.83 21.41
C ASP A 557 -15.91 30.43 21.98
N PRO A 558 -14.97 31.38 22.08
CA PRO A 558 -13.64 31.14 22.66
C PRO A 558 -13.68 30.62 24.10
N GLY A 559 -14.61 31.15 24.92
CA GLY A 559 -14.74 30.75 26.31
C GLY A 559 -15.16 29.29 26.51
N ARG A 560 -15.93 28.75 25.59
CA ARG A 560 -16.29 27.33 25.57
C ARG A 560 -15.09 26.44 25.22
N LEU A 561 -14.29 26.86 24.25
CA LEU A 561 -13.07 26.11 23.85
C LEU A 561 -12.03 26.10 24.97
N ALA A 562 -11.80 27.25 25.64
CA ALA A 562 -10.89 27.29 26.78
C ALA A 562 -11.34 26.33 27.92
N LYS A 563 -12.68 26.28 28.20
CA LYS A 563 -13.20 25.29 29.17
C LYS A 563 -13.04 23.84 28.69
N GLN A 564 -13.12 23.57 27.38
CA GLN A 564 -12.89 22.26 26.85
C GLN A 564 -11.40 21.87 26.97
N ALA A 565 -10.47 22.76 26.67
CA ALA A 565 -9.05 22.56 26.84
C ALA A 565 -8.70 22.08 28.26
N LEU A 566 -9.26 22.82 29.27
CA LEU A 566 -9.07 22.44 30.68
C LEU A 566 -9.62 21.03 31.00
N ARG A 567 -10.78 20.66 30.45
CA ARG A 567 -11.35 19.33 30.67
C ARG A 567 -10.49 18.21 30.04
N TYR A 568 -9.99 18.44 28.83
CA TYR A 568 -9.08 17.50 28.19
C TYR A 568 -7.79 17.35 28.98
N ALA A 569 -7.20 18.47 29.46
CA ALA A 569 -6.00 18.45 30.29
C ALA A 569 -6.21 17.69 31.61
N GLN A 570 -7.33 17.93 32.30
CA GLN A 570 -7.67 17.25 33.55
C GLN A 570 -7.80 15.74 33.36
N LEU A 571 -8.52 15.31 32.29
CA LEU A 571 -8.66 13.89 31.98
C LEU A 571 -7.31 13.28 31.55
N ALA A 572 -6.51 14.00 30.78
CA ALA A 572 -5.16 13.57 30.41
C ALA A 572 -4.29 13.30 31.65
N GLN A 573 -4.36 14.16 32.69
CA GLN A 573 -3.62 13.94 33.94
C GLN A 573 -4.12 12.71 34.69
N GLN A 574 -5.42 12.46 34.73
CA GLN A 574 -6.01 11.26 35.32
C GLN A 574 -5.49 10.01 34.58
N VAL A 575 -5.61 10.00 33.24
CA VAL A 575 -5.14 8.90 32.40
C VAL A 575 -3.65 8.66 32.58
N LYS A 576 -2.83 9.73 32.62
CA LYS A 576 -1.38 9.62 32.85
C LYS A 576 -1.05 8.93 34.16
N ALA A 577 -1.77 9.27 35.23
CA ALA A 577 -1.61 8.61 36.52
C ALA A 577 -2.03 7.13 36.45
N SER A 578 -3.15 6.84 35.79
CA SER A 578 -3.69 5.48 35.64
C SER A 578 -2.82 4.58 34.72
N MET A 579 -2.09 5.16 33.76
CA MET A 579 -1.14 4.41 32.92
C MET A 579 -0.05 3.71 33.74
N GLN A 580 0.22 4.11 34.99
CA GLN A 580 1.15 3.44 35.86
C GLN A 580 0.68 2.03 36.27
N GLN A 581 -0.60 1.71 36.16
CA GLN A 581 -1.16 0.36 36.38
C GLN A 581 -0.58 -0.68 35.41
N TYR A 582 -0.12 -0.25 34.23
CA TYR A 582 0.53 -1.15 33.26
C TYR A 582 1.97 -1.53 33.63
N TRP A 583 2.59 -0.86 34.59
CA TRP A 583 3.96 -1.19 34.97
C TRP A 583 4.06 -2.52 35.72
N ASN A 584 4.77 -3.48 35.12
CA ASN A 584 5.11 -4.77 35.76
C ASN A 584 6.52 -4.69 36.33
N PRO A 585 6.68 -4.53 37.66
CA PRO A 585 8.01 -4.37 38.28
C PRO A 585 8.88 -5.63 38.24
N GLN A 586 8.27 -6.84 38.12
CA GLN A 586 8.98 -8.11 38.05
C GLN A 586 9.67 -8.27 36.70
N LEU A 587 8.93 -8.04 35.62
CA LEU A 587 9.45 -8.12 34.25
C LEU A 587 10.18 -6.85 33.82
N ARG A 588 9.98 -5.71 34.53
CA ARG A 588 10.41 -4.37 34.09
C ARG A 588 9.88 -4.02 32.68
N TYR A 589 8.65 -4.42 32.41
CA TYR A 589 7.95 -4.24 31.15
C TYR A 589 6.54 -3.72 31.40
N LEU A 590 5.77 -3.45 30.35
CA LEU A 590 4.35 -3.10 30.51
C LEU A 590 3.47 -4.34 30.32
N TYR A 591 2.42 -4.48 31.14
CA TYR A 591 1.35 -5.41 30.86
C TYR A 591 0.72 -5.06 29.52
N ASP A 592 0.47 -6.06 28.67
CA ASP A 592 -0.10 -5.86 27.35
C ASP A 592 -1.57 -5.40 27.41
N THR A 593 -2.32 -5.93 28.36
CA THR A 593 -3.73 -5.61 28.55
C THR A 593 -4.12 -5.78 30.02
N ILE A 594 -5.01 -4.92 30.54
CA ILE A 594 -5.76 -5.15 31.77
C ILE A 594 -7.14 -5.67 31.36
N GLU A 595 -7.42 -6.93 31.65
CA GLU A 595 -8.64 -7.61 31.24
C GLU A 595 -9.87 -7.12 32.06
N PRO A 596 -11.11 -7.40 31.61
CA PRO A 596 -12.32 -6.92 32.32
C PRO A 596 -12.45 -7.41 33.77
N ASP A 597 -11.82 -8.52 34.11
CA ASP A 597 -11.75 -9.10 35.45
C ASP A 597 -10.51 -8.69 36.24
N ASP A 598 -9.84 -7.62 35.78
CA ASP A 598 -8.63 -7.04 36.37
C ASP A 598 -7.37 -7.93 36.28
N ARG A 599 -7.44 -9.05 35.56
CA ARG A 599 -6.24 -9.84 35.22
C ARG A 599 -5.32 -9.03 34.32
N ARG A 600 -4.05 -9.15 34.55
CA ARG A 600 -3.01 -8.42 33.81
C ARG A 600 -2.24 -9.36 32.92
N ASN A 601 -2.35 -9.16 31.61
CA ASN A 601 -1.62 -9.94 30.62
C ASN A 601 -0.14 -9.49 30.61
N SER A 602 0.77 -10.42 30.96
CA SER A 602 2.19 -10.15 31.07
C SER A 602 3.02 -10.58 29.85
N GLN A 603 2.36 -10.92 28.74
CA GLN A 603 3.04 -11.28 27.49
C GLN A 603 3.92 -10.13 27.01
N ILE A 604 5.15 -10.45 26.58
CA ILE A 604 6.09 -9.48 26.03
C ILE A 604 5.73 -9.29 24.56
N ARG A 605 5.02 -8.18 24.27
CA ARG A 605 4.52 -7.81 22.95
C ARG A 605 5.00 -6.40 22.58
N PRO A 606 5.06 -6.05 21.29
CA PRO A 606 5.53 -4.74 20.83
C PRO A 606 4.61 -3.57 21.22
N ASN A 607 3.40 -3.85 21.72
CA ASN A 607 2.42 -2.83 22.12
C ASN A 607 2.95 -1.89 23.23
N ALA A 608 3.83 -2.38 24.09
CA ALA A 608 4.55 -1.55 25.04
C ALA A 608 5.46 -0.53 24.34
N VAL A 609 6.12 -0.92 23.23
CA VAL A 609 6.96 -0.02 22.42
C VAL A 609 6.08 1.01 21.70
N LEU A 610 4.92 0.60 21.16
CA LEU A 610 3.94 1.53 20.59
C LEU A 610 3.55 2.61 21.60
N ALA A 611 3.24 2.22 22.85
CA ALA A 611 2.87 3.15 23.93
C ALA A 611 3.98 4.16 24.27
N LEU A 612 5.24 3.81 24.05
CA LEU A 612 6.39 4.71 24.27
C LEU A 612 6.67 5.65 23.09
N SER A 613 6.21 5.30 21.89
CA SER A 613 6.60 5.95 20.63
C SER A 613 5.77 7.16 20.24
N LEU A 614 4.59 7.34 20.86
CA LEU A 614 3.62 8.38 20.52
C LEU A 614 4.10 9.78 20.85
N SER A 615 3.51 10.81 20.25
CA SER A 615 3.89 12.21 20.48
C SER A 615 3.87 12.57 21.96
N HIS A 616 2.86 12.13 22.70
CA HIS A 616 2.77 12.28 24.15
C HIS A 616 2.91 10.94 24.86
N CYS A 617 3.90 10.82 25.73
CA CYS A 617 4.20 9.59 26.47
C CYS A 617 3.91 9.75 27.97
N ALA A 618 3.22 8.76 28.56
CA ALA A 618 2.85 8.76 29.98
C ALA A 618 3.91 8.12 30.91
N PHE A 619 4.96 7.52 30.36
CA PHE A 619 5.94 6.73 31.12
C PHE A 619 7.23 7.53 31.40
N SER A 620 7.87 7.21 32.54
CA SER A 620 9.11 7.84 32.94
C SER A 620 10.32 7.34 32.13
N GLN A 621 11.42 8.11 32.16
CA GLN A 621 12.69 7.74 31.52
C GLN A 621 13.13 6.32 31.88
N LYS A 622 13.11 5.97 33.19
CA LYS A 622 13.53 4.65 33.67
C LYS A 622 12.65 3.52 33.19
N GLN A 623 11.33 3.73 33.12
CA GLN A 623 10.38 2.74 32.58
C GLN A 623 10.62 2.52 31.10
N GLY A 624 10.74 3.60 30.32
CA GLY A 624 10.98 3.53 28.89
C GLY A 624 12.28 2.79 28.56
N GLN A 625 13.37 3.10 29.26
CA GLN A 625 14.64 2.41 29.10
C GLN A 625 14.51 0.90 29.38
N ASN A 626 13.89 0.50 30.49
CA ASN A 626 13.70 -0.91 30.80
C ASN A 626 12.89 -1.66 29.76
N VAL A 627 11.79 -1.06 29.29
CA VAL A 627 10.95 -1.64 28.23
C VAL A 627 11.74 -1.84 26.95
N LEU A 628 12.50 -0.83 26.53
CA LEU A 628 13.28 -0.90 25.29
C LEU A 628 14.41 -1.94 25.36
N GLU A 629 15.08 -2.10 26.51
CA GLU A 629 16.11 -3.15 26.67
C GLU A 629 15.51 -4.55 26.56
N LEU A 630 14.35 -4.80 27.16
CA LEU A 630 13.69 -6.09 27.06
C LEU A 630 13.12 -6.30 25.64
N ALA A 631 12.54 -5.27 25.00
CA ALA A 631 12.09 -5.33 23.62
C ALA A 631 13.25 -5.61 22.65
N ARG A 632 14.40 -4.93 22.84
CA ARG A 632 15.62 -5.16 22.05
C ARG A 632 16.10 -6.61 22.11
N SER A 633 16.14 -7.19 23.30
CA SER A 633 16.64 -8.56 23.48
C SER A 633 15.65 -9.65 23.06
N SER A 634 14.33 -9.39 23.12
CA SER A 634 13.29 -10.40 22.93
C SER A 634 12.52 -10.25 21.60
N LEU A 635 12.31 -9.03 21.13
CA LEU A 635 11.44 -8.76 19.99
C LEU A 635 12.19 -8.28 18.74
N LEU A 636 13.28 -7.54 18.89
CA LEU A 636 14.00 -6.93 17.77
C LEU A 636 14.65 -7.99 16.90
N THR A 637 14.49 -7.83 15.58
CA THR A 637 15.09 -8.64 14.53
C THR A 637 15.65 -7.74 13.43
N PRO A 638 16.41 -8.25 12.46
CA PRO A 638 16.89 -7.44 11.34
C PRO A 638 15.78 -6.86 10.44
N PHE A 639 14.53 -7.31 10.57
CA PHE A 639 13.42 -6.91 9.70
C PHE A 639 12.29 -6.17 10.42
N GLY A 640 12.40 -5.96 11.73
CA GLY A 640 11.37 -5.33 12.56
C GLY A 640 11.20 -6.00 13.92
N LEU A 641 10.01 -5.91 14.52
CA LEU A 641 9.76 -6.52 15.83
C LEU A 641 8.83 -7.72 15.72
N ARG A 642 9.13 -8.77 16.50
CA ARG A 642 8.20 -9.89 16.71
C ARG A 642 6.93 -9.43 17.41
N SER A 643 5.81 -10.00 17.05
CA SER A 643 4.50 -9.75 17.66
C SER A 643 4.35 -10.39 19.06
N LEU A 644 5.19 -11.37 19.39
CA LEU A 644 5.28 -12.05 20.67
C LEU A 644 6.71 -12.54 20.90
N ALA A 645 7.19 -12.49 22.15
CA ALA A 645 8.52 -12.97 22.49
C ALA A 645 8.64 -14.50 22.36
N PRO A 646 9.79 -15.02 21.88
CA PRO A 646 10.00 -16.47 21.71
C PRO A 646 9.95 -17.30 23.01
N THR A 647 10.04 -16.64 24.16
CA THR A 647 9.94 -17.28 25.47
C THR A 647 8.51 -17.54 25.93
N ASP A 648 7.51 -17.01 25.21
CA ASP A 648 6.11 -17.21 25.54
C ASP A 648 5.63 -18.57 25.04
N PRO A 649 4.83 -19.33 25.83
CA PRO A 649 4.32 -20.64 25.43
C PRO A 649 3.37 -20.61 24.21
N GLU A 650 2.77 -19.46 23.89
CA GLU A 650 1.93 -19.25 22.72
C GLU A 650 2.70 -18.82 21.47
N TYR A 651 4.03 -18.73 21.53
CA TYR A 651 4.84 -18.31 20.41
C TYR A 651 4.78 -19.28 19.24
N ILE A 652 4.53 -18.74 18.03
CA ILE A 652 4.53 -19.47 16.76
C ILE A 652 5.49 -18.76 15.81
N GLY A 653 6.72 -19.29 15.68
CA GLY A 653 7.79 -18.64 14.95
C GLY A 653 7.70 -18.75 13.42
N LYS A 654 6.77 -19.53 12.86
CA LYS A 654 6.63 -19.73 11.41
C LYS A 654 5.21 -19.51 10.92
N TYR A 655 5.07 -18.61 9.95
CA TYR A 655 3.80 -18.31 9.28
C TYR A 655 3.65 -19.17 8.01
N ASN A 656 3.17 -20.38 8.16
CA ASN A 656 3.04 -21.33 7.05
C ASN A 656 1.82 -22.26 7.20
N GLY A 657 1.56 -23.04 6.15
CA GLY A 657 0.46 -24.00 6.11
C GLY A 657 -0.86 -23.38 5.63
N ASN A 658 -2.00 -24.01 5.97
CA ASN A 658 -3.32 -23.55 5.58
C ASN A 658 -3.73 -22.24 6.28
N SER A 659 -4.88 -21.68 5.90
CA SER A 659 -5.37 -20.40 6.41
C SER A 659 -5.43 -20.38 7.93
N GLU A 660 -6.04 -21.42 8.55
CA GLU A 660 -6.18 -21.52 10.00
C GLU A 660 -4.83 -21.45 10.72
N LYS A 661 -3.82 -22.20 10.27
CA LYS A 661 -2.48 -22.23 10.88
C LYS A 661 -1.80 -20.88 10.74
N ARG A 662 -1.95 -20.23 9.58
CA ARG A 662 -1.38 -18.90 9.35
C ARG A 662 -2.05 -17.86 10.23
N ASP A 663 -3.38 -17.84 10.33
CA ASP A 663 -4.11 -16.88 11.14
C ASP A 663 -3.80 -17.05 12.64
N ARG A 664 -3.58 -18.29 13.10
CA ARG A 664 -3.07 -18.55 14.46
C ARG A 664 -1.66 -18.00 14.71
N ALA A 665 -0.80 -17.98 13.69
CA ALA A 665 0.56 -17.47 13.81
C ALA A 665 0.65 -15.94 13.63
N TYR A 666 -0.34 -15.32 13.01
CA TYR A 666 -0.26 -13.95 12.44
C TYR A 666 0.15 -12.87 13.44
N HIS A 667 -0.27 -13.00 14.71
CA HIS A 667 0.13 -12.10 15.80
C HIS A 667 0.77 -12.85 16.99
N GLN A 668 1.28 -14.07 16.76
CA GLN A 668 1.84 -14.92 17.81
C GLN A 668 3.33 -15.24 17.59
N GLY A 669 4.07 -14.29 16.99
CA GLY A 669 5.52 -14.45 16.83
C GLY A 669 6.08 -13.90 15.51
N THR A 670 5.26 -13.70 14.49
CA THR A 670 5.67 -13.06 13.22
C THR A 670 6.33 -11.70 13.47
N VAL A 671 7.30 -11.38 12.63
CA VAL A 671 7.97 -10.07 12.61
C VAL A 671 7.20 -9.11 11.73
N TRP A 672 6.95 -7.91 12.24
CA TRP A 672 6.26 -6.82 11.55
C TRP A 672 7.23 -5.66 11.32
N SER A 673 7.51 -5.36 10.05
CA SER A 673 8.52 -4.34 9.71
C SER A 673 8.09 -2.94 10.11
N TRP A 674 6.79 -2.60 10.04
CA TRP A 674 6.32 -1.27 10.42
C TRP A 674 6.62 -0.93 11.89
N LEU A 675 6.74 -1.92 12.77
CA LEU A 675 7.03 -1.71 14.19
C LEU A 675 8.44 -1.17 14.45
N ILE A 676 9.32 -1.19 13.43
CA ILE A 676 10.66 -0.60 13.59
C ILE A 676 10.59 0.92 13.79
N GLY A 677 9.65 1.60 13.12
CA GLY A 677 9.47 3.03 13.30
C GLY A 677 9.09 3.42 14.74
N PRO A 678 8.06 2.83 15.35
CA PRO A 678 7.79 2.98 16.77
C PRO A 678 8.99 2.69 17.68
N PHE A 679 9.76 1.63 17.39
CA PHE A 679 10.96 1.31 18.16
C PHE A 679 12.01 2.43 18.07
N ILE A 680 12.24 2.96 16.88
CA ILE A 680 13.20 4.05 16.66
C ILE A 680 12.77 5.31 17.41
N ARG A 681 11.50 5.74 17.26
CA ARG A 681 10.98 6.93 17.98
C ARG A 681 11.07 6.80 19.49
N ALA A 682 10.77 5.60 20.01
CA ALA A 682 10.92 5.32 21.43
C ALA A 682 12.41 5.32 21.83
N TRP A 683 13.30 4.71 21.03
CA TRP A 683 14.72 4.70 21.30
C TRP A 683 15.30 6.12 21.33
N GLU A 684 15.05 6.93 20.33
CA GLU A 684 15.51 8.34 20.27
C GLU A 684 15.01 9.16 21.46
N ARG A 685 13.80 8.91 21.97
CA ARG A 685 13.26 9.59 23.16
C ARG A 685 13.96 9.19 24.44
N PHE A 686 14.22 7.90 24.66
CA PHE A 686 14.70 7.39 25.93
C PHE A 686 16.21 7.17 25.98
N TYR A 687 16.87 7.19 24.82
CA TYR A 687 18.32 7.05 24.65
C TYR A 687 18.87 8.06 23.63
N PRO A 688 18.65 9.39 23.84
CA PRO A 688 19.00 10.40 22.84
C PRO A 688 20.49 10.44 22.51
N GLU A 689 21.37 10.01 23.43
CA GLU A 689 22.83 10.01 23.26
C GLU A 689 23.38 8.66 22.77
N GLN A 690 22.53 7.63 22.61
CA GLN A 690 23.00 6.32 22.21
C GLN A 690 22.67 6.03 20.73
N PRO A 691 23.57 5.32 20.03
CA PRO A 691 23.28 4.90 18.67
C PRO A 691 22.08 3.96 18.64
N LEU A 692 21.36 3.99 17.54
CA LEU A 692 20.24 3.10 17.29
C LEU A 692 20.74 1.65 17.21
N PRO A 693 20.20 0.71 17.99
CA PRO A 693 20.60 -0.70 17.96
C PRO A 693 19.88 -1.47 16.86
N PHE A 694 19.78 -0.90 15.66
CA PHE A 694 19.14 -1.49 14.49
C PHE A 694 20.00 -1.23 13.28
N ASP A 695 20.30 -2.32 12.56
CA ASP A 695 20.99 -2.27 11.28
C ASP A 695 19.97 -2.24 10.15
N TRP A 696 20.01 -1.22 9.32
CA TRP A 696 19.13 -1.05 8.17
C TRP A 696 19.47 -1.97 7.00
N GLN A 697 20.72 -2.46 6.92
CA GLN A 697 21.21 -3.18 5.76
C GLN A 697 20.33 -4.37 5.35
N PRO A 698 19.92 -5.30 6.26
CA PRO A 698 19.11 -6.45 5.85
C PRO A 698 17.73 -6.05 5.30
N LEU A 699 17.09 -5.04 5.88
CA LEU A 699 15.77 -4.58 5.43
C LEU A 699 15.85 -3.84 4.09
N LEU A 700 16.92 -3.08 3.86
CA LEU A 700 17.17 -2.41 2.57
C LEU A 700 17.60 -3.41 1.49
N GLU A 701 18.35 -4.43 1.81
CA GLU A 701 18.66 -5.54 0.89
C GLU A 701 17.38 -6.28 0.50
N HIS A 702 16.49 -6.56 1.46
CA HIS A 702 15.16 -7.10 1.15
C HIS A 702 14.39 -6.20 0.18
N PHE A 703 14.33 -4.90 0.44
CA PHE A 703 13.68 -3.94 -0.45
C PHE A 703 14.25 -3.95 -1.87
N LEU A 704 15.57 -4.06 -2.00
CA LEU A 704 16.24 -3.93 -3.31
C LEU A 704 16.26 -5.23 -4.12
N SER A 705 16.30 -6.39 -3.46
CA SER A 705 16.68 -7.63 -4.13
C SER A 705 16.01 -8.91 -3.65
N ASP A 706 15.02 -8.85 -2.75
CA ASP A 706 14.35 -10.05 -2.23
C ASP A 706 12.82 -9.94 -2.38
N ALA A 707 12.13 -11.08 -2.32
CA ALA A 707 10.68 -11.21 -2.43
C ALA A 707 10.07 -10.34 -3.57
N CYS A 708 9.46 -9.21 -3.26
CA CYS A 708 8.99 -8.22 -4.24
C CYS A 708 10.03 -7.11 -4.39
N ILE A 709 10.76 -7.12 -5.52
CA ILE A 709 11.82 -6.16 -5.79
C ILE A 709 11.26 -4.74 -5.82
N GLY A 710 11.82 -3.87 -4.98
CA GLY A 710 11.39 -2.47 -4.83
C GLY A 710 10.20 -2.29 -3.88
N SER A 711 9.90 -3.28 -3.02
CA SER A 711 8.92 -3.13 -1.94
C SER A 711 9.35 -3.88 -0.67
N ILE A 712 8.54 -3.80 0.38
CA ILE A 712 8.80 -4.47 1.66
C ILE A 712 7.61 -5.35 1.99
N SER A 713 7.89 -6.61 2.30
CA SER A 713 6.89 -7.58 2.71
C SER A 713 6.16 -7.16 3.98
N GLU A 714 4.94 -7.62 4.13
CA GLU A 714 4.07 -7.33 5.28
C GLU A 714 4.68 -7.84 6.59
N ILE A 715 5.04 -9.12 6.60
CA ILE A 715 5.57 -9.82 7.76
C ILE A 715 6.74 -10.72 7.36
N PHE A 716 7.47 -11.19 8.37
CA PHE A 716 8.48 -12.24 8.24
C PHE A 716 8.26 -13.33 9.29
N ASP A 717 8.77 -14.54 9.04
CA ASP A 717 8.79 -15.57 10.06
C ASP A 717 9.53 -15.04 11.31
N GLY A 718 9.01 -15.35 12.49
CA GLY A 718 9.65 -14.98 13.77
C GLY A 718 10.96 -15.69 14.01
N ASP A 719 11.11 -16.91 13.47
CA ASP A 719 12.33 -17.70 13.52
C ASP A 719 13.24 -17.42 12.32
N GLN A 720 14.55 -17.54 12.53
CA GLN A 720 15.52 -17.50 11.45
C GLN A 720 15.23 -18.58 10.38
N PRO A 721 15.49 -18.27 9.11
CA PRO A 721 16.15 -17.08 8.54
C PRO A 721 15.23 -15.85 8.37
N HIS A 722 14.07 -15.78 9.00
CA HIS A 722 13.09 -14.71 8.86
C HIS A 722 12.55 -14.59 7.43
N THR A 723 12.03 -15.70 6.90
CA THR A 723 11.48 -15.75 5.55
C THR A 723 10.35 -14.73 5.38
N PRO A 724 10.35 -13.91 4.31
CA PRO A 724 9.28 -12.95 4.03
C PRO A 724 7.94 -13.67 3.78
N ARG A 725 6.86 -13.10 4.31
CA ARG A 725 5.51 -13.66 4.30
C ARG A 725 4.47 -12.55 4.13
N GLY A 726 3.21 -12.97 4.07
CA GLY A 726 2.08 -12.05 3.95
C GLY A 726 1.99 -11.41 2.57
N ALA A 727 1.50 -10.17 2.51
CA ALA A 727 1.48 -9.36 1.30
C ALA A 727 2.91 -9.03 0.85
N ILE A 728 3.13 -9.06 -0.47
CA ILE A 728 4.48 -8.85 -1.03
C ILE A 728 4.95 -7.40 -0.90
N ALA A 729 4.00 -6.48 -0.77
CA ALA A 729 4.22 -5.05 -0.70
C ALA A 729 3.26 -4.45 0.33
N GLN A 730 3.78 -3.83 1.39
CA GLN A 730 2.96 -3.31 2.50
C GLN A 730 3.22 -1.83 2.74
N ALA A 731 2.15 -1.04 2.71
CA ALA A 731 2.21 0.43 2.80
C ALA A 731 2.91 0.94 4.06
N TRP A 732 2.50 0.47 5.25
CA TRP A 732 3.09 0.93 6.51
C TRP A 732 4.54 0.49 6.70
N SER A 733 4.95 -0.67 6.12
CA SER A 733 6.35 -1.11 6.16
C SER A 733 7.25 -0.16 5.37
N VAL A 734 6.86 0.17 4.13
CA VAL A 734 7.57 1.15 3.28
C VAL A 734 7.54 2.54 3.92
N ALA A 735 6.39 2.96 4.46
CA ALA A 735 6.21 4.26 5.08
C ALA A 735 7.12 4.47 6.30
N GLU A 736 7.24 3.50 7.19
CA GLU A 736 8.09 3.63 8.38
C GLU A 736 9.60 3.57 8.03
N VAL A 737 9.98 2.88 6.94
CA VAL A 737 11.35 2.99 6.41
C VAL A 737 11.63 4.41 5.90
N ILE A 738 10.74 4.97 5.06
CA ILE A 738 10.88 6.34 4.55
C ILE A 738 10.95 7.36 5.71
N ARG A 739 10.16 7.15 6.75
CA ARG A 739 10.11 8.05 7.91
C ARG A 739 11.40 8.09 8.71
N HIS A 740 12.19 7.02 8.73
CA HIS A 740 13.30 6.87 9.64
C HIS A 740 14.67 6.59 9.02
N VAL A 741 14.71 6.09 7.77
CA VAL A 741 15.99 5.87 7.10
C VAL A 741 16.65 7.22 6.77
N LYS A 742 17.89 7.38 7.21
CA LYS A 742 18.70 8.57 6.92
C LYS A 742 19.69 8.21 5.83
N ILE A 743 19.44 8.67 4.62
CA ILE A 743 20.35 8.50 3.48
C ILE A 743 21.23 9.75 3.42
N LYS A 744 22.54 9.52 3.44
CA LYS A 744 23.56 10.61 3.34
C LYS A 744 23.87 10.94 1.92
#